data_51df962905f32ded7af80ed8490d9feb
#
_entry.id   51df962905f32ded7af80ed8490d9feb
#
_cell.length_a   1.000
_cell.length_b   1.000
_cell.length_c   1.000
_cell.angle_alpha   90.00
_cell.angle_beta   90.00
_cell.angle_gamma   90.00
#
_symmetry.space_group_name_H-M   'P 1'
#
loop_
_entity.id
_entity.type
_entity.pdbx_description
1 polymer ?
#
loop_
_entity_poly.entity_id
_entity_poly.type
_entity_poly.pdbx_seq_one_letter_code
_entity_poly.pdbx_strand_id
1 'polypeptide(L)'
;MAIVAAVVVAAGVLTSAAAQVAGSEDVDQDADSGQVDEDEDVGGPQAPADFLNDRFSSFQTVTDDQVQQAEAQAAEFGENGENWRLVGPSNVGGRVTGLVVDPRRPNTIYVAAAGGGVWRSTDAGNTFQSAWPSRLPQALGALEMGRDGTLWAGTGEANPSGGGLTFFGNGVYRSDDGGRSWDSWGLTHSGSIGRILVDPVNPRRVFVAATGNLSGTAQQRGIYRLDNNGRDWRLVLPAPNKTTGGVDLAMDPTNHNRIYAVLWDHQRNNGARVYGGVGSGLFRSDNGGDTWTRLENVIGTAPTDKTGTGLHSDATLGRIGIAVAPNDPNRVYVITATQYGPDKGFYYSNDGGTTLAPGGHAGGDSGYAWWFGKLWVDPKDKTHLFEADVNLRESTDSGTTWHVSAGVHADQHAMQWDPNQPGRVYLGNDGGVYRSDTNGASASWVHATYEPFNQSYHLAVARDDPTRLATGLQDNGSVRTWTATTPPGDLTQWNAYGGGDGHEVLIDYSDHNVYYECSQVGVCHRHEDSSGTSKSINFGARHSTRTTTDAPIIQDPNNPNIVYFGGNVLDRSTDRGTTFTQISPPGDFLTGPVPPNEDDKGPFYANEYATITWIAPAKTDPNTIYLGTDTGRLWKTTDLGAHWTEFTGKGLPTRWVNSVVVDPTDARHVFVAFSGYREGDLAANVWESTDGGTNWDNISGRLPNAPVEMLAYDQSRQRLYAATDLGVFVNRDGRRNWRRLGRGLPNTSILDIKITGDGRTLYAATFGRSVWAVRIDD
;
A
#
# COMPACT_ATOMS: atom_id res chain seq x y z
N MET A 1 60.10 -39.23 -16.58
CA MET A 1 59.49 -39.24 -15.25
C MET A 1 58.58 -38.05 -15.14
N ALA A 2 57.34 -38.23 -15.45
CA ALA A 2 56.30 -37.23 -15.44
C ALA A 2 55.40 -37.49 -14.24
N ILE A 3 55.13 -36.46 -13.45
CA ILE A 3 54.10 -36.51 -12.41
C ILE A 3 52.93 -35.67 -12.93
N VAL A 4 51.82 -36.37 -13.16
CA VAL A 4 50.52 -35.78 -13.55
C VAL A 4 49.83 -35.41 -12.25
N ALA A 5 49.47 -34.15 -12.09
CA ALA A 5 48.58 -33.67 -11.05
C ALA A 5 47.12 -33.72 -11.56
N ALA A 6 46.32 -34.57 -10.97
CA ALA A 6 44.89 -34.62 -11.23
C ALA A 6 44.15 -33.51 -10.41
N VAL A 7 43.43 -32.65 -11.08
CA VAL A 7 42.51 -31.73 -10.46
C VAL A 7 41.16 -32.44 -10.32
N VAL A 8 40.74 -32.67 -9.09
CA VAL A 8 39.40 -33.17 -8.77
C VAL A 8 38.47 -31.98 -8.62
N VAL A 9 37.52 -31.81 -9.53
CA VAL A 9 36.41 -30.90 -9.40
C VAL A 9 35.34 -31.61 -8.55
N ALA A 10 35.18 -31.17 -7.33
CA ALA A 10 34.07 -31.61 -6.49
C ALA A 10 32.83 -30.77 -6.84
N ALA A 11 31.85 -31.40 -7.49
CA ALA A 11 30.51 -30.85 -7.60
C ALA A 11 29.82 -30.98 -6.25
N GLY A 12 29.65 -29.88 -5.54
CA GLY A 12 28.87 -29.84 -4.32
C GLY A 12 27.39 -29.78 -4.66
N VAL A 13 26.68 -30.87 -4.37
CA VAL A 13 25.24 -30.93 -4.35
C VAL A 13 24.81 -30.21 -3.06
N LEU A 14 24.18 -29.06 -3.18
CA LEU A 14 23.48 -28.40 -2.08
C LEU A 14 22.16 -29.13 -1.84
N THR A 15 22.16 -30.03 -0.88
CA THR A 15 20.93 -30.54 -0.28
C THR A 15 20.45 -29.52 0.74
N SER A 16 19.28 -28.94 0.50
CA SER A 16 18.54 -28.14 1.47
C SER A 16 18.25 -29.01 2.69
N ALA A 17 18.86 -28.69 3.81
CA ALA A 17 18.50 -29.26 5.10
C ALA A 17 17.25 -28.56 5.60
N ALA A 18 16.11 -29.24 5.57
CA ALA A 18 14.94 -28.85 6.34
C ALA A 18 15.31 -28.94 7.83
N ALA A 19 15.39 -27.83 8.50
CA ALA A 19 15.51 -27.79 9.95
C ALA A 19 14.16 -28.17 10.55
N GLN A 20 14.07 -29.36 11.12
CA GLN A 20 13.02 -29.70 12.07
C GLN A 20 13.25 -28.87 13.33
N VAL A 21 12.37 -27.94 13.60
CA VAL A 21 12.23 -27.38 14.94
C VAL A 21 11.13 -28.17 15.64
N ALA A 22 11.53 -29.12 16.47
CA ALA A 22 10.70 -29.67 17.53
C ALA A 22 11.02 -28.87 18.79
N GLY A 23 10.01 -28.28 19.39
CA GLY A 23 10.16 -27.61 20.68
C GLY A 23 8.98 -26.70 20.96
N SER A 24 8.01 -27.23 21.72
CA SER A 24 7.05 -26.44 22.47
C SER A 24 7.81 -25.49 23.38
N GLU A 25 7.58 -24.20 23.29
CA GLU A 25 7.80 -23.31 24.44
C GLU A 25 6.90 -22.07 24.31
N ASP A 26 6.35 -21.73 25.41
CA ASP A 26 5.57 -20.62 25.86
C ASP A 26 5.49 -19.40 24.95
N VAL A 27 4.26 -19.04 24.61
CA VAL A 27 3.90 -17.72 24.12
C VAL A 27 4.05 -16.76 25.30
N ASP A 28 5.23 -16.19 25.45
CA ASP A 28 5.44 -15.06 26.33
C ASP A 28 4.66 -13.86 25.79
N GLN A 29 3.84 -13.30 26.68
CA GLN A 29 3.12 -12.06 26.45
C GLN A 29 4.10 -10.87 26.51
N ASP A 30 4.86 -10.66 25.46
CA ASP A 30 5.50 -9.38 25.16
C ASP A 30 5.16 -8.97 23.73
N ALA A 31 3.91 -8.53 23.56
CA ALA A 31 3.44 -7.88 22.34
C ALA A 31 3.94 -6.42 22.30
N ASP A 32 5.24 -6.22 22.35
CA ASP A 32 5.85 -4.91 22.10
C ASP A 32 7.33 -5.01 21.68
N SER A 33 7.66 -6.00 20.87
CA SER A 33 8.89 -5.96 20.10
C SER A 33 8.50 -6.04 18.62
N GLY A 34 8.49 -4.90 17.96
CA GLY A 34 8.39 -4.81 16.50
C GLY A 34 9.58 -5.48 15.82
N GLN A 35 9.71 -6.79 15.97
CA GLN A 35 10.42 -7.62 15.04
C GLN A 35 9.40 -8.00 13.96
N VAL A 36 9.38 -7.21 12.91
CA VAL A 36 8.93 -7.65 11.60
C VAL A 36 9.82 -8.84 11.26
N ASP A 37 9.25 -9.96 10.92
CA ASP A 37 10.00 -11.12 10.42
C ASP A 37 10.91 -10.65 9.29
N GLU A 38 12.22 -10.89 9.42
CA GLU A 38 13.27 -10.51 8.46
C GLU A 38 13.15 -11.23 7.11
N ASP A 39 12.06 -11.94 6.86
CA ASP A 39 11.78 -12.64 5.60
C ASP A 39 11.07 -11.76 4.55
N GLU A 40 10.88 -10.46 4.80
CA GLU A 40 10.52 -9.52 3.75
C GLU A 40 11.72 -9.30 2.82
N ASP A 41 11.74 -10.07 1.79
CA ASP A 41 12.28 -9.87 0.45
C ASP A 41 13.62 -9.13 0.33
N VAL A 42 14.69 -9.86 0.51
CA VAL A 42 16.06 -9.40 0.23
C VAL A 42 16.29 -9.38 -1.28
N GLY A 43 16.04 -8.26 -1.95
CA GLY A 43 16.60 -8.11 -3.26
C GLY A 43 15.84 -7.33 -4.33
N GLY A 44 16.19 -6.10 -4.52
CA GLY A 44 15.92 -5.32 -5.72
C GLY A 44 14.46 -4.85 -5.89
N PRO A 45 14.15 -4.06 -6.94
CA PRO A 45 12.79 -3.63 -7.26
C PRO A 45 11.99 -4.85 -7.67
N GLN A 46 11.39 -5.49 -6.69
CA GLN A 46 10.59 -6.69 -6.87
C GLN A 46 9.23 -6.32 -7.43
N ALA A 47 8.56 -7.29 -7.95
CA ALA A 47 7.16 -7.18 -8.23
C ALA A 47 6.50 -6.71 -6.97
N PRO A 48 5.54 -5.86 -7.12
CA PRO A 48 4.53 -5.83 -6.13
C PRO A 48 3.97 -7.23 -6.06
N ALA A 49 4.37 -7.93 -5.05
CA ALA A 49 3.63 -9.03 -4.55
C ALA A 49 2.36 -8.43 -4.06
N ASP A 50 1.31 -8.32 -4.76
CA ASP A 50 0.11 -7.92 -4.14
C ASP A 50 -1.15 -8.26 -4.86
N PHE A 51 -2.03 -8.39 -3.97
CA PHE A 51 -3.45 -8.37 -4.09
C PHE A 51 -3.98 -7.42 -5.16
N LEU A 52 -3.29 -6.33 -5.41
CA LEU A 52 -3.65 -5.35 -6.40
C LEU A 52 -2.84 -5.47 -7.70
N ASN A 53 -2.32 -6.65 -7.98
CA ASN A 53 -1.81 -6.97 -9.31
C ASN A 53 -2.84 -6.72 -10.42
N ASP A 54 -4.13 -6.72 -10.11
CA ASP A 54 -5.19 -6.26 -10.99
C ASP A 54 -5.01 -4.79 -11.39
N ARG A 55 -4.33 -3.97 -10.54
CA ARG A 55 -4.06 -2.53 -10.76
C ARG A 55 -2.83 -2.25 -11.60
N PHE A 56 -2.04 -3.27 -11.98
CA PHE A 56 -0.96 -3.10 -12.94
C PHE A 56 -1.46 -3.22 -14.36
N SER A 57 -1.41 -2.12 -15.07
CA SER A 57 -1.61 -2.12 -16.51
C SER A 57 -0.43 -2.79 -17.21
N SER A 58 -0.70 -3.85 -17.93
CA SER A 58 0.31 -4.48 -18.79
C SER A 58 0.55 -3.71 -20.09
N PHE A 59 -0.45 -3.05 -20.63
CA PHE A 59 -0.40 -2.48 -21.97
C PHE A 59 -1.04 -1.09 -22.09
N GLN A 60 -1.94 -0.73 -21.20
CA GLN A 60 -2.62 0.56 -21.17
C GLN A 60 -2.63 1.13 -19.78
N THR A 61 -2.46 2.41 -19.67
CA THR A 61 -2.34 3.11 -18.40
C THR A 61 -3.64 3.80 -18.06
N VAL A 62 -4.10 3.65 -16.83
CA VAL A 62 -5.13 4.52 -16.26
C VAL A 62 -4.62 5.95 -16.24
N THR A 63 -5.40 6.88 -16.76
CA THR A 63 -5.06 8.29 -16.83
C THR A 63 -5.65 9.09 -15.68
N ASP A 64 -5.04 10.24 -15.36
CA ASP A 64 -5.58 11.18 -14.37
C ASP A 64 -7.00 11.64 -14.74
N ASP A 65 -7.29 11.80 -16.04
CA ASP A 65 -8.63 12.18 -16.52
C ASP A 65 -9.69 11.12 -16.22
N GLN A 66 -9.35 9.83 -16.36
CA GLN A 66 -10.27 8.73 -16.03
C GLN A 66 -10.58 8.70 -14.53
N VAL A 67 -9.57 8.89 -13.68
CA VAL A 67 -9.74 8.93 -12.23
C VAL A 67 -10.63 10.11 -11.82
N GLN A 68 -10.36 11.31 -12.33
CA GLN A 68 -11.17 12.51 -12.07
C GLN A 68 -12.61 12.35 -12.57
N GLN A 69 -12.80 11.70 -13.73
CA GLN A 69 -14.13 11.39 -14.23
C GLN A 69 -14.89 10.43 -13.30
N ALA A 70 -14.21 9.40 -12.80
CA ALA A 70 -14.80 8.45 -11.85
C ALA A 70 -15.20 9.14 -10.53
N GLU A 71 -14.34 10.02 -10.00
CA GLU A 71 -14.64 10.83 -8.82
C GLU A 71 -15.86 11.74 -9.05
N ALA A 72 -15.93 12.40 -10.22
CA ALA A 72 -17.08 13.25 -10.58
C ALA A 72 -18.37 12.43 -10.66
N GLN A 73 -18.34 11.26 -11.29
CA GLN A 73 -19.49 10.34 -11.34
C GLN A 73 -19.94 9.89 -9.94
N ALA A 74 -18.98 9.53 -9.07
CA ALA A 74 -19.29 9.14 -7.69
C ALA A 74 -19.91 10.30 -6.88
N ALA A 75 -19.49 11.55 -7.16
CA ALA A 75 -20.05 12.75 -6.51
C ALA A 75 -21.51 13.03 -6.89
N GLU A 76 -21.99 12.56 -8.06
CA GLU A 76 -23.40 12.65 -8.46
C GLU A 76 -24.32 11.82 -7.57
N PHE A 77 -23.78 10.79 -6.91
CA PHE A 77 -24.54 10.00 -5.94
C PHE A 77 -24.61 10.76 -4.61
N GLY A 78 -25.77 11.23 -4.25
CA GLY A 78 -26.03 11.84 -2.95
C GLY A 78 -25.79 10.84 -1.81
N GLU A 79 -25.43 11.34 -0.64
CA GLU A 79 -25.38 10.54 0.58
C GLU A 79 -26.81 10.32 1.12
N ASN A 80 -27.20 9.06 1.29
CA ASN A 80 -28.52 8.67 1.74
C ASN A 80 -28.44 7.51 2.75
N GLY A 81 -29.40 7.45 3.66
CA GLY A 81 -29.50 6.35 4.63
C GLY A 81 -28.73 6.62 5.92
N GLU A 82 -28.37 5.55 6.59
CA GLU A 82 -27.67 5.55 7.87
C GLU A 82 -26.23 6.05 7.79
N ASN A 83 -25.71 6.50 8.91
CA ASN A 83 -24.30 6.91 9.01
C ASN A 83 -23.40 5.69 9.15
N TRP A 84 -22.35 5.65 8.35
CA TRP A 84 -21.23 4.77 8.58
C TRP A 84 -20.52 5.13 9.87
N ARG A 85 -20.05 4.13 10.59
CA ARG A 85 -19.33 4.28 11.86
C ARG A 85 -18.02 3.52 11.80
N LEU A 86 -16.95 4.16 12.27
CA LEU A 86 -15.65 3.52 12.44
C LEU A 86 -15.76 2.42 13.51
N VAL A 87 -15.13 1.28 13.25
CA VAL A 87 -15.09 0.11 14.13
C VAL A 87 -13.65 -0.17 14.61
N GLY A 88 -12.66 0.37 13.94
CA GLY A 88 -11.23 0.12 14.20
C GLY A 88 -10.65 -0.89 13.18
N PRO A 89 -9.45 -1.39 13.42
CA PRO A 89 -8.57 -1.09 14.55
C PRO A 89 -8.14 0.37 14.59
N SER A 90 -7.85 0.88 15.80
CA SER A 90 -7.32 2.23 15.96
C SER A 90 -6.07 2.27 16.85
N ASN A 91 -5.68 1.13 17.40
CA ASN A 91 -4.42 0.93 18.13
C ASN A 91 -3.30 0.36 17.26
N VAL A 92 -3.56 0.23 15.97
CA VAL A 92 -2.60 -0.15 14.94
C VAL A 92 -2.66 0.92 13.88
N GLY A 93 -1.52 1.52 13.56
CA GLY A 93 -1.41 2.56 12.55
C GLY A 93 -1.38 2.03 11.13
N GLY A 94 -0.88 2.84 10.23
CA GLY A 94 -0.63 2.51 8.82
C GLY A 94 0.33 3.54 8.24
N ARG A 95 0.69 3.39 6.98
CA ARG A 95 1.74 4.18 6.33
C ARG A 95 1.54 5.70 6.45
N VAL A 96 2.56 6.38 6.99
CA VAL A 96 2.62 7.84 7.14
C VAL A 96 3.63 8.42 6.15
N THR A 97 3.16 9.07 5.10
CA THR A 97 3.99 9.63 4.01
C THR A 97 4.54 11.02 4.31
N GLY A 98 3.92 11.76 5.23
CA GLY A 98 4.33 13.12 5.59
C GLY A 98 3.91 13.50 7.02
N LEU A 99 4.72 14.32 7.66
CA LEU A 99 4.49 14.79 9.02
C LEU A 99 4.93 16.24 9.18
N VAL A 100 4.10 17.06 9.83
CA VAL A 100 4.43 18.45 10.18
C VAL A 100 4.01 18.80 11.61
N VAL A 101 4.86 19.55 12.30
CA VAL A 101 4.60 20.08 13.65
C VAL A 101 4.15 21.53 13.53
N ASP A 102 3.04 21.91 14.19
CA ASP A 102 2.59 23.29 14.21
C ASP A 102 3.52 24.15 15.10
N PRO A 103 4.31 25.07 14.52
CA PRO A 103 5.27 25.88 15.30
C PRO A 103 4.59 26.88 16.23
N ARG A 104 3.28 27.11 16.09
CA ARG A 104 2.50 28.07 16.87
C ARG A 104 1.66 27.41 17.96
N ARG A 105 1.47 26.10 17.89
CA ARG A 105 0.63 25.33 18.82
C ARG A 105 1.40 24.14 19.37
N PRO A 106 1.95 24.23 20.58
CA PRO A 106 2.65 23.12 21.20
C PRO A 106 1.80 21.84 21.21
N ASN A 107 2.45 20.70 21.04
CA ASN A 107 1.84 19.38 20.99
C ASN A 107 0.86 19.15 19.84
N THR A 108 0.79 20.06 18.85
CA THR A 108 -0.06 19.89 17.66
C THR A 108 0.78 19.43 16.48
N ILE A 109 0.44 18.26 15.94
CA ILE A 109 1.05 17.73 14.73
C ILE A 109 -0.02 17.31 13.73
N TYR A 110 0.37 17.28 12.47
CA TYR A 110 -0.45 16.75 11.38
C TYR A 110 0.35 15.69 10.65
N VAL A 111 -0.33 14.62 10.23
CA VAL A 111 0.25 13.56 9.43
C VAL A 111 -0.58 13.31 8.17
N ALA A 112 0.10 12.96 7.11
CA ALA A 112 -0.47 12.46 5.87
C ALA A 112 -0.38 10.94 5.89
N ALA A 113 -1.51 10.25 5.93
CA ALA A 113 -1.58 8.81 5.76
C ALA A 113 -1.69 8.47 4.27
N ALA A 114 -0.97 7.44 3.81
CA ALA A 114 -0.85 7.09 2.39
C ALA A 114 -2.21 6.94 1.68
N GLY A 115 -3.13 6.18 2.26
CA GLY A 115 -4.50 6.00 1.76
C GLY A 115 -5.57 6.65 2.65
N GLY A 116 -5.17 7.44 3.67
CA GLY A 116 -6.05 7.86 4.76
C GLY A 116 -6.30 9.37 4.91
N GLY A 117 -5.76 10.22 4.03
CA GLY A 117 -5.90 11.67 4.14
C GLY A 117 -5.04 12.28 5.24
N VAL A 118 -5.40 13.49 5.70
CA VAL A 118 -4.68 14.22 6.75
C VAL A 118 -5.31 13.97 8.11
N TRP A 119 -4.46 13.71 9.12
CA TRP A 119 -4.84 13.50 10.51
C TRP A 119 -4.16 14.51 11.41
N ARG A 120 -4.80 14.86 12.50
CA ARG A 120 -4.32 15.86 13.46
C ARG A 120 -4.29 15.28 14.86
N SER A 121 -3.16 15.45 15.54
CA SER A 121 -3.02 15.27 16.98
C SER A 121 -2.90 16.63 17.68
N THR A 122 -3.39 16.72 18.92
CA THR A 122 -3.21 17.88 19.81
C THR A 122 -2.61 17.50 21.15
N ASP A 123 -2.17 16.26 21.29
CA ASP A 123 -1.61 15.65 22.50
C ASP A 123 -0.22 15.03 22.27
N ALA A 124 0.57 15.74 21.44
CA ALA A 124 1.94 15.34 21.10
C ALA A 124 2.05 13.99 20.38
N GLY A 125 1.13 13.72 19.46
CA GLY A 125 1.18 12.52 18.61
C GLY A 125 0.64 11.26 19.28
N ASN A 126 -0.04 11.36 20.43
CA ASN A 126 -0.58 10.18 21.08
C ASN A 126 -1.91 9.71 20.49
N THR A 127 -2.80 10.66 20.11
CA THR A 127 -4.08 10.33 19.48
C THR A 127 -4.36 11.22 18.28
N PHE A 128 -5.03 10.67 17.26
CA PHE A 128 -5.29 11.35 16.00
C PHE A 128 -6.78 11.45 15.68
N GLN A 129 -7.17 12.59 15.11
CA GLN A 129 -8.49 12.85 14.57
C GLN A 129 -8.37 13.26 13.10
N SER A 130 -9.31 12.81 12.25
CA SER A 130 -9.32 13.19 10.84
C SER A 130 -9.42 14.72 10.68
N ALA A 131 -8.52 15.28 9.89
CA ALA A 131 -8.48 16.68 9.47
C ALA A 131 -8.62 16.81 7.95
N TRP A 132 -9.21 15.79 7.29
CA TRP A 132 -9.36 15.70 5.85
C TRP A 132 -10.79 15.36 5.47
N PRO A 133 -11.40 16.05 4.50
CA PRO A 133 -12.76 15.77 4.05
C PRO A 133 -12.88 14.36 3.46
N SER A 134 -13.91 13.62 3.86
CA SER A 134 -14.14 12.25 3.40
C SER A 134 -14.35 12.12 1.88
N ARG A 135 -14.71 13.20 1.21
CA ARG A 135 -15.00 13.22 -0.23
C ARG A 135 -13.82 13.57 -1.13
N LEU A 136 -12.74 14.06 -0.56
CA LEU A 136 -11.51 14.30 -1.31
C LEU A 136 -10.74 12.99 -1.50
N PRO A 137 -9.82 12.90 -2.48
CA PRO A 137 -8.90 11.78 -2.61
C PRO A 137 -8.16 11.56 -1.30
N GLN A 138 -8.12 10.31 -0.83
CA GLN A 138 -7.51 9.99 0.46
C GLN A 138 -6.01 9.72 0.36
N ALA A 139 -5.48 9.46 -0.85
CA ALA A 139 -4.06 9.23 -1.05
C ALA A 139 -3.26 10.52 -0.93
N LEU A 140 -2.27 10.54 -0.03
CA LEU A 140 -1.41 11.68 0.26
C LEU A 140 0.07 11.30 0.06
N GLY A 141 0.81 12.14 -0.69
CA GLY A 141 2.25 11.98 -0.90
C GLY A 141 3.10 13.03 -0.18
N ALA A 142 2.51 14.18 0.15
CA ALA A 142 3.23 15.27 0.81
C ALA A 142 2.34 16.11 1.72
N LEU A 143 2.92 16.60 2.81
CA LEU A 143 2.30 17.54 3.73
C LEU A 143 3.34 18.59 4.16
N GLU A 144 2.94 19.86 4.19
CA GLU A 144 3.82 20.95 4.60
C GLU A 144 3.03 22.03 5.33
N MET A 145 3.68 22.77 6.23
CA MET A 145 3.07 23.89 6.94
C MET A 145 3.92 25.14 6.85
N GLY A 146 3.32 26.21 6.37
CA GLY A 146 3.90 27.53 6.43
C GLY A 146 4.01 28.06 7.88
N ARG A 147 4.96 28.96 8.14
CA ARG A 147 5.08 29.62 9.47
C ARG A 147 3.85 30.43 9.86
N ASP A 148 3.04 30.82 8.89
CA ASP A 148 1.73 31.47 9.12
C ASP A 148 0.66 30.44 9.54
N GLY A 149 0.96 29.15 9.45
CA GLY A 149 0.12 28.01 9.80
C GLY A 149 -0.82 27.58 8.72
N THR A 150 -0.62 28.04 7.52
CA THR A 150 -1.24 27.48 6.33
C THR A 150 -0.75 26.06 6.11
N LEU A 151 -1.67 25.12 5.99
CA LEU A 151 -1.37 23.74 5.63
C LEU A 151 -1.47 23.55 4.11
N TRP A 152 -0.54 22.80 3.57
CA TRP A 152 -0.51 22.37 2.18
C TRP A 152 -0.42 20.86 2.11
N ALA A 153 -1.31 20.23 1.36
CA ALA A 153 -1.33 18.78 1.14
C ALA A 153 -1.21 18.49 -0.36
N GLY A 154 -0.30 17.59 -0.69
CA GLY A 154 -0.13 17.04 -2.03
C GLY A 154 -0.75 15.65 -2.09
N THR A 155 -1.71 15.47 -2.99
CA THR A 155 -2.41 14.19 -3.15
C THR A 155 -1.66 13.25 -4.09
N GLY A 156 -1.93 11.94 -3.97
CA GLY A 156 -1.24 10.87 -4.67
C GLY A 156 0.10 10.53 -4.03
N GLU A 157 0.31 9.28 -3.71
CA GLU A 157 1.55 8.80 -3.12
C GLU A 157 2.65 8.78 -4.17
N ALA A 158 3.75 9.49 -3.94
CA ALA A 158 4.90 9.55 -4.84
C ALA A 158 5.93 8.47 -4.56
N ASN A 159 5.90 7.87 -3.39
CA ASN A 159 6.64 6.68 -3.05
C ASN A 159 5.75 5.49 -3.41
N PRO A 160 6.04 4.77 -4.50
CA PRO A 160 5.31 3.54 -4.74
C PRO A 160 5.60 2.59 -3.58
N SER A 161 4.58 1.98 -3.01
CA SER A 161 4.81 0.90 -2.06
C SER A 161 5.61 -0.24 -2.73
N GLY A 162 6.33 -1.02 -1.98
CA GLY A 162 6.96 -2.25 -2.47
C GLY A 162 5.93 -3.08 -3.23
N GLY A 163 4.73 -3.18 -2.70
CA GLY A 163 3.59 -3.88 -3.23
C GLY A 163 2.83 -3.25 -4.41
N GLY A 164 3.08 -2.03 -4.82
CA GLY A 164 2.46 -1.51 -6.03
C GLY A 164 1.20 -0.67 -5.87
N LEU A 165 0.69 -0.56 -4.68
CA LEU A 165 -0.48 0.22 -4.39
C LEU A 165 -0.19 1.71 -4.38
N THR A 166 -0.30 2.32 -5.53
CA THR A 166 -0.25 3.77 -5.62
C THR A 166 -1.59 4.29 -6.08
N PHE A 167 -2.29 4.95 -5.18
CA PHE A 167 -3.50 5.65 -5.54
C PHE A 167 -3.17 7.03 -6.09
N PHE A 168 -3.86 7.40 -7.17
CA PHE A 168 -3.67 8.69 -7.80
C PHE A 168 -4.25 9.81 -6.95
N GLY A 169 -3.57 10.96 -7.03
CA GLY A 169 -4.08 12.22 -6.52
C GLY A 169 -4.62 13.08 -7.64
N ASN A 170 -5.22 14.18 -7.25
CA ASN A 170 -5.75 15.21 -8.14
C ASN A 170 -5.20 16.62 -7.78
N GLY A 171 -3.94 16.68 -7.36
CA GLY A 171 -3.20 17.91 -7.18
C GLY A 171 -2.97 18.34 -5.75
N VAL A 172 -2.89 19.66 -5.56
CA VAL A 172 -2.53 20.31 -4.31
C VAL A 172 -3.74 20.94 -3.65
N TYR A 173 -3.82 20.79 -2.33
CA TYR A 173 -4.85 21.37 -1.49
C TYR A 173 -4.25 22.27 -0.41
N ARG A 174 -5.01 23.27 0.02
CA ARG A 174 -4.61 24.21 1.05
C ARG A 174 -5.71 24.39 2.10
N SER A 175 -5.28 24.50 3.35
CA SER A 175 -6.14 24.86 4.49
C SER A 175 -5.55 26.03 5.27
N ASP A 176 -6.38 27.04 5.55
CA ASP A 176 -6.03 28.21 6.35
C ASP A 176 -6.59 28.13 7.79
N ASP A 177 -7.33 27.07 8.11
CA ASP A 177 -8.09 26.94 9.36
C ASP A 177 -7.66 25.71 10.21
N GLY A 178 -6.49 25.16 9.93
CA GLY A 178 -5.92 24.01 10.65
C GLY A 178 -6.57 22.68 10.29
N GLY A 179 -6.89 22.50 9.02
CA GLY A 179 -7.41 21.25 8.45
C GLY A 179 -8.92 21.06 8.61
N ARG A 180 -9.68 22.10 8.99
CA ARG A 180 -11.15 22.02 9.07
C ARG A 180 -11.81 22.12 7.71
N SER A 181 -11.23 22.91 6.83
CA SER A 181 -11.63 23.02 5.42
C SER A 181 -10.41 23.03 4.52
N TRP A 182 -10.58 22.59 3.28
CA TRP A 182 -9.54 22.48 2.28
C TRP A 182 -10.04 22.94 0.92
N ASP A 183 -9.25 23.79 0.26
CA ASP A 183 -9.50 24.26 -1.09
C ASP A 183 -8.51 23.63 -2.06
N SER A 184 -8.96 23.25 -3.26
CA SER A 184 -8.07 22.84 -4.35
C SER A 184 -7.26 24.03 -4.86
N TRP A 185 -5.95 23.83 -5.00
CA TRP A 185 -4.98 24.81 -5.49
C TRP A 185 -4.32 24.43 -6.80
N GLY A 186 -4.89 23.47 -7.54
CA GLY A 186 -4.46 23.12 -8.89
C GLY A 186 -3.47 21.97 -8.94
N LEU A 187 -2.73 21.85 -10.04
CA LEU A 187 -1.89 20.70 -10.40
C LEU A 187 -2.67 19.39 -10.47
N THR A 188 -3.90 19.45 -10.95
CA THR A 188 -4.85 18.34 -10.93
C THR A 188 -4.47 17.16 -11.82
N HIS A 189 -3.49 17.34 -12.72
CA HIS A 189 -2.95 16.28 -13.60
C HIS A 189 -1.52 15.90 -13.22
N SER A 190 -1.16 16.01 -11.94
CA SER A 190 0.17 15.64 -11.44
C SER A 190 0.31 14.18 -11.07
N GLY A 191 -0.80 13.43 -10.95
CA GLY A 191 -0.81 12.03 -10.52
C GLY A 191 -0.38 11.86 -9.07
N SER A 192 0.83 12.31 -8.71
CA SER A 192 1.35 12.28 -7.35
C SER A 192 2.23 13.49 -7.04
N ILE A 193 2.27 13.88 -5.78
CA ILE A 193 3.11 14.97 -5.26
C ILE A 193 4.13 14.39 -4.27
N GLY A 194 5.42 14.48 -4.59
CA GLY A 194 6.49 13.95 -3.75
C GLY A 194 6.90 14.87 -2.61
N ARG A 195 6.87 16.19 -2.83
CA ARG A 195 7.25 17.17 -1.81
C ARG A 195 6.55 18.50 -2.04
N ILE A 196 6.19 19.16 -0.97
CA ILE A 196 5.82 20.58 -0.94
C ILE A 196 6.83 21.32 -0.06
N LEU A 197 7.23 22.50 -0.46
CA LEU A 197 8.17 23.34 0.25
C LEU A 197 7.65 24.76 0.30
N VAL A 198 7.32 25.26 1.48
CA VAL A 198 6.87 26.64 1.71
C VAL A 198 8.06 27.49 2.13
N ASP A 199 8.27 28.60 1.48
CA ASP A 199 9.31 29.54 1.86
C ASP A 199 9.02 30.13 3.27
N PRO A 200 9.89 29.91 4.25
CA PRO A 200 9.63 30.32 5.64
C PRO A 200 9.62 31.84 5.88
N VAL A 201 10.14 32.63 4.93
CA VAL A 201 10.11 34.12 4.99
C VAL A 201 9.00 34.68 4.12
N ASN A 202 8.72 34.05 2.99
CA ASN A 202 7.63 34.41 2.11
C ASN A 202 6.66 33.24 1.93
N PRO A 203 5.68 33.01 2.82
CA PRO A 203 4.76 31.89 2.74
C PRO A 203 3.86 31.89 1.51
N ARG A 204 3.95 32.95 0.67
CA ARG A 204 3.28 33.05 -0.62
C ARG A 204 4.11 32.45 -1.76
N ARG A 205 5.36 32.10 -1.50
CA ARG A 205 6.21 31.34 -2.41
C ARG A 205 6.23 29.87 -2.00
N VAL A 206 5.66 29.03 -2.84
CA VAL A 206 5.54 27.58 -2.58
C VAL A 206 6.10 26.83 -3.75
N PHE A 207 6.89 25.81 -3.49
CA PHE A 207 7.39 24.88 -4.49
C PHE A 207 6.72 23.53 -4.32
N VAL A 208 6.48 22.86 -5.44
CA VAL A 208 5.89 21.53 -5.49
C VAL A 208 6.71 20.64 -6.41
N ALA A 209 7.13 19.48 -5.92
CA ALA A 209 7.71 18.40 -6.69
C ALA A 209 6.57 17.50 -7.19
N ALA A 210 6.18 17.67 -8.45
CA ALA A 210 5.15 16.85 -9.11
C ALA A 210 5.81 15.63 -9.73
N THR A 211 5.55 14.47 -9.15
CA THR A 211 6.20 13.21 -9.53
C THR A 211 5.58 12.63 -10.80
N GLY A 212 4.29 12.80 -10.97
CA GLY A 212 3.55 12.23 -12.07
C GLY A 212 2.86 10.94 -11.70
N ASN A 213 2.18 10.36 -12.67
CA ASN A 213 1.61 9.04 -12.57
C ASN A 213 2.72 7.99 -12.75
N LEU A 214 2.89 7.10 -11.78
CA LEU A 214 3.96 6.09 -11.78
C LEU A 214 3.77 5.04 -12.87
N SER A 215 2.53 4.70 -13.19
CA SER A 215 2.18 3.70 -14.21
C SER A 215 2.11 4.29 -15.61
N GLY A 216 2.18 5.62 -15.78
CA GLY A 216 1.93 6.27 -17.03
C GLY A 216 2.57 7.63 -17.24
N THR A 217 2.05 8.36 -18.21
CA THR A 217 2.52 9.69 -18.58
C THR A 217 1.56 10.75 -18.05
N ALA A 218 1.78 11.24 -16.82
CA ALA A 218 1.05 12.41 -16.32
C ALA A 218 1.48 13.67 -17.08
N GLN A 219 0.57 14.61 -17.22
CA GLN A 219 0.81 15.82 -17.97
C GLN A 219 1.65 16.83 -17.19
N GLN A 220 1.55 16.84 -15.84
CA GLN A 220 2.21 17.81 -14.97
C GLN A 220 3.31 17.10 -14.15
N ARG A 221 4.53 17.16 -14.66
CA ARG A 221 5.74 16.59 -14.03
C ARG A 221 6.83 17.66 -13.91
N GLY A 222 7.67 17.55 -12.88
CA GLY A 222 8.78 18.48 -12.62
C GLY A 222 8.58 19.31 -11.36
N ILE A 223 9.26 20.46 -11.28
CA ILE A 223 9.14 21.38 -10.14
C ILE A 223 8.30 22.59 -10.54
N TYR A 224 7.25 22.82 -9.79
CA TYR A 224 6.36 23.96 -9.94
C TYR A 224 6.59 24.96 -8.81
N ARG A 225 6.42 26.25 -9.11
CA ARG A 225 6.45 27.34 -8.15
C ARG A 225 5.19 28.18 -8.22
N LEU A 226 4.65 28.50 -7.06
CA LEU A 226 3.59 29.47 -6.86
C LEU A 226 4.19 30.74 -6.31
N ASP A 227 3.82 31.89 -6.86
CA ASP A 227 4.25 33.20 -6.42
C ASP A 227 3.05 34.09 -6.04
N ASN A 228 3.21 34.92 -4.99
CA ASN A 228 2.36 36.09 -4.69
C ASN A 228 0.85 35.87 -4.54
N ASN A 229 0.40 34.77 -3.91
CA ASN A 229 -1.02 34.44 -3.71
C ASN A 229 -1.82 34.21 -5.02
N GLY A 230 -1.16 34.11 -6.16
CA GLY A 230 -1.79 33.60 -7.37
C GLY A 230 -2.21 32.13 -7.18
N ARG A 231 -3.07 31.62 -8.05
CA ARG A 231 -3.37 30.20 -8.17
C ARG A 231 -2.65 29.56 -9.38
N ASP A 232 -1.84 30.36 -10.06
CA ASP A 232 -1.15 29.94 -11.29
C ASP A 232 0.23 29.37 -10.97
N TRP A 233 0.37 28.07 -11.07
CA TRP A 233 1.64 27.38 -10.92
C TRP A 233 2.53 27.57 -12.16
N ARG A 234 3.74 28.02 -11.94
CA ARG A 234 4.76 28.12 -12.98
C ARG A 234 5.67 26.88 -12.93
N LEU A 235 5.80 26.15 -14.03
CA LEU A 235 6.81 25.10 -14.18
C LEU A 235 8.20 25.76 -14.25
N VAL A 236 9.01 25.56 -13.21
CA VAL A 236 10.33 26.21 -13.07
C VAL A 236 11.48 25.26 -13.37
N LEU A 237 11.29 23.94 -13.19
CA LEU A 237 12.24 22.91 -13.61
C LEU A 237 11.44 21.82 -14.33
N PRO A 238 11.45 21.81 -15.67
CA PRO A 238 10.71 20.82 -16.43
C PRO A 238 11.37 19.44 -16.36
N ALA A 239 10.57 18.40 -16.40
CA ALA A 239 11.03 17.04 -16.59
C ALA A 239 11.68 16.87 -17.97
N PRO A 240 12.84 16.18 -18.08
CA PRO A 240 13.52 16.01 -19.37
C PRO A 240 12.86 15.00 -20.30
N ASN A 241 11.99 14.14 -19.81
CA ASN A 241 11.26 13.12 -20.55
C ASN A 241 9.88 12.85 -19.91
N LYS A 242 9.13 11.88 -20.44
CA LYS A 242 7.76 11.57 -20.00
C LYS A 242 7.70 10.72 -18.72
N THR A 243 8.80 10.11 -18.33
CA THR A 243 8.89 9.22 -17.16
C THR A 243 9.54 9.89 -15.95
N THR A 244 10.22 11.01 -16.16
CA THR A 244 10.84 11.78 -15.07
C THR A 244 9.83 12.71 -14.40
N GLY A 245 9.91 12.84 -13.08
CA GLY A 245 9.13 13.80 -12.29
C GLY A 245 9.92 14.38 -11.12
N GLY A 246 9.38 15.42 -10.48
CA GLY A 246 9.93 15.97 -9.26
C GLY A 246 9.60 15.06 -8.06
N VAL A 247 10.56 14.76 -7.19
CA VAL A 247 10.32 13.87 -6.05
C VAL A 247 10.70 14.48 -4.70
N ASP A 248 11.74 15.32 -4.64
CA ASP A 248 12.17 15.94 -3.39
C ASP A 248 12.63 17.38 -3.59
N LEU A 249 12.59 18.17 -2.50
CA LEU A 249 12.96 19.57 -2.43
C LEU A 249 13.60 19.88 -1.08
N ALA A 250 14.65 20.70 -1.07
CA ALA A 250 15.22 21.27 0.13
C ALA A 250 15.56 22.76 -0.09
N MET A 251 15.54 23.55 0.98
CA MET A 251 15.87 24.99 0.95
C MET A 251 16.96 25.29 1.96
N ASP A 252 17.89 26.16 1.59
CA ASP A 252 18.85 26.75 2.53
C ASP A 252 18.09 27.61 3.56
N PRO A 253 18.12 27.28 4.85
CA PRO A 253 17.35 27.98 5.88
C PRO A 253 17.80 29.44 6.13
N THR A 254 18.94 29.85 5.61
CA THR A 254 19.51 31.20 5.72
C THR A 254 19.49 31.97 4.41
N ASN A 255 19.42 31.28 3.28
CA ASN A 255 19.32 31.87 1.95
C ASN A 255 18.20 31.22 1.15
N HIS A 256 16.98 31.72 1.29
CA HIS A 256 15.78 31.16 0.68
C HIS A 256 15.75 31.28 -0.86
N ASN A 257 16.76 31.88 -1.49
CA ASN A 257 16.95 31.81 -2.92
C ASN A 257 17.77 30.59 -3.35
N ARG A 258 18.45 29.94 -2.40
CA ARG A 258 19.12 28.67 -2.65
C ARG A 258 18.19 27.52 -2.37
N ILE A 259 17.85 26.78 -3.43
CA ILE A 259 16.90 25.69 -3.40
C ILE A 259 17.52 24.51 -4.13
N TYR A 260 17.31 23.34 -3.59
CA TYR A 260 17.67 22.07 -4.19
C TYR A 260 16.43 21.33 -4.63
N ALA A 261 16.49 20.69 -5.79
CA ALA A 261 15.40 19.92 -6.35
C ALA A 261 15.91 18.59 -6.89
N VAL A 262 15.15 17.56 -6.68
CA VAL A 262 15.43 16.22 -7.19
C VAL A 262 14.40 15.86 -8.25
N LEU A 263 14.90 15.47 -9.42
CA LEU A 263 14.12 14.79 -10.43
C LEU A 263 14.43 13.28 -10.38
N TRP A 264 13.40 12.47 -10.57
CA TRP A 264 13.50 11.02 -10.57
C TRP A 264 12.87 10.45 -11.83
N ASP A 265 13.66 9.70 -12.60
CA ASP A 265 13.23 8.98 -13.80
C ASP A 265 12.81 7.58 -13.39
N HIS A 266 11.50 7.31 -13.43
CA HIS A 266 10.96 6.05 -13.00
C HIS A 266 9.70 5.70 -13.78
N GLN A 267 9.51 4.41 -13.99
CA GLN A 267 8.32 3.86 -14.63
C GLN A 267 7.97 2.53 -13.98
N ARG A 268 6.70 2.36 -13.66
CA ARG A 268 6.18 1.15 -13.05
C ARG A 268 4.93 0.70 -13.77
N ASN A 269 5.11 -0.23 -14.69
CA ASN A 269 4.04 -0.96 -15.35
C ASN A 269 4.53 -2.36 -15.70
N ASN A 270 3.66 -3.23 -16.15
CA ASN A 270 4.03 -4.61 -16.50
C ASN A 270 5.09 -4.73 -17.61
N GLY A 271 5.30 -3.69 -18.40
CA GLY A 271 6.32 -3.64 -19.44
C GLY A 271 7.65 -3.05 -19.00
N ALA A 272 7.69 -2.29 -17.88
CA ALA A 272 8.90 -1.65 -17.42
C ALA A 272 8.80 -1.33 -15.91
N ARG A 273 9.73 -1.89 -15.16
CA ARG A 273 9.94 -1.57 -13.74
C ARG A 273 11.35 -1.03 -13.58
N VAL A 274 11.47 0.26 -13.84
CA VAL A 274 12.74 0.97 -13.79
C VAL A 274 12.60 2.12 -12.83
N TYR A 275 13.45 2.14 -11.82
CA TYR A 275 13.47 3.15 -10.77
C TYR A 275 14.64 4.11 -10.89
N GLY A 276 15.17 4.28 -12.09
CA GLY A 276 16.25 5.21 -12.40
C GLY A 276 16.40 5.40 -13.90
N GLY A 277 17.18 6.37 -14.28
CA GLY A 277 17.47 6.69 -15.68
C GLY A 277 18.18 8.02 -15.83
N VAL A 278 18.47 8.38 -17.08
CA VAL A 278 19.19 9.63 -17.44
C VAL A 278 18.44 10.91 -17.03
N GLY A 279 17.14 10.81 -16.80
CA GLY A 279 16.32 11.91 -16.30
C GLY A 279 16.48 12.19 -14.81
N SER A 280 16.95 11.21 -14.02
CA SER A 280 17.22 11.42 -12.61
C SER A 280 18.37 12.40 -12.40
N GLY A 281 18.27 13.28 -11.39
CA GLY A 281 19.32 14.23 -11.10
C GLY A 281 19.03 15.16 -9.94
N LEU A 282 20.09 15.70 -9.35
CA LEU A 282 20.06 16.74 -8.34
C LEU A 282 20.35 18.10 -8.97
N PHE A 283 19.50 19.08 -8.67
CA PHE A 283 19.58 20.43 -9.20
C PHE A 283 19.66 21.46 -8.09
N ARG A 284 20.38 22.57 -8.31
CA ARG A 284 20.42 23.72 -7.42
C ARG A 284 20.04 24.99 -8.16
N SER A 285 19.23 25.82 -7.52
CA SER A 285 18.98 27.19 -7.87
C SER A 285 19.54 28.13 -6.80
N ASP A 286 20.17 29.22 -7.20
CA ASP A 286 20.65 30.28 -6.30
C ASP A 286 19.83 31.57 -6.46
N ASN A 287 18.73 31.55 -7.25
CA ASN A 287 17.89 32.70 -7.56
C ASN A 287 16.38 32.43 -7.37
N GLY A 288 16.06 31.63 -6.39
CA GLY A 288 14.66 31.35 -6.02
C GLY A 288 13.91 30.49 -7.04
N GLY A 289 14.60 29.64 -7.78
CA GLY A 289 14.03 28.72 -8.76
C GLY A 289 13.82 29.32 -10.15
N ASP A 290 14.40 30.50 -10.46
CA ASP A 290 14.29 31.06 -11.82
C ASP A 290 15.22 30.36 -12.81
N THR A 291 16.38 29.92 -12.36
CA THR A 291 17.32 29.08 -13.13
C THR A 291 17.86 27.97 -12.26
N TRP A 292 18.24 26.86 -12.89
CA TRP A 292 18.71 25.66 -12.24
C TRP A 292 20.01 25.17 -12.84
N THR A 293 20.92 24.74 -11.98
CA THR A 293 22.17 24.07 -12.35
C THR A 293 22.10 22.64 -11.88
N ARG A 294 22.31 21.68 -12.76
CA ARG A 294 22.43 20.28 -12.44
C ARG A 294 23.79 20.00 -11.80
N LEU A 295 23.82 19.29 -10.68
CA LEU A 295 25.01 19.11 -9.85
C LEU A 295 25.83 17.84 -10.20
N GLU A 296 25.85 17.45 -11.47
CA GLU A 296 26.42 16.16 -11.91
C GLU A 296 27.89 16.15 -12.25
N ASN A 297 28.45 17.32 -12.60
CA ASN A 297 29.79 17.39 -13.21
C ASN A 297 30.94 17.29 -12.20
N VAL A 298 30.70 16.75 -11.04
CA VAL A 298 31.60 16.79 -9.91
C VAL A 298 31.99 15.38 -9.43
N ILE A 299 31.79 14.33 -10.26
CA ILE A 299 31.99 12.95 -9.84
C ILE A 299 33.01 12.17 -10.67
N GLY A 300 33.76 11.33 -9.95
CA GLY A 300 34.54 10.25 -10.51
C GLY A 300 33.70 9.11 -11.12
N THR A 301 34.31 8.34 -12.01
CA THR A 301 33.63 7.49 -13.01
C THR A 301 33.30 6.07 -12.56
N ALA A 302 33.36 5.74 -11.27
CA ALA A 302 33.02 4.40 -10.80
C ALA A 302 32.42 4.40 -9.39
N PRO A 303 31.48 3.50 -9.08
CA PRO A 303 30.94 3.33 -7.72
C PRO A 303 32.00 2.98 -6.67
N THR A 304 33.16 2.52 -7.12
CA THR A 304 34.32 2.20 -6.30
C THR A 304 35.39 3.30 -6.28
N ASP A 305 35.18 4.38 -7.06
CA ASP A 305 36.15 5.48 -7.08
C ASP A 305 35.91 6.43 -5.90
N LYS A 306 36.65 6.20 -4.83
CA LYS A 306 36.67 7.05 -3.63
C LYS A 306 37.32 8.40 -3.83
N THR A 307 37.81 8.71 -5.03
CA THR A 307 38.55 9.95 -5.36
C THR A 307 37.70 10.98 -6.07
N GLY A 308 36.49 10.63 -6.48
CA GLY A 308 35.58 11.54 -7.17
C GLY A 308 34.82 12.48 -6.24
N THR A 309 34.50 13.67 -6.72
CA THR A 309 33.70 14.68 -6.01
C THR A 309 32.37 14.84 -6.72
N GLY A 310 31.25 14.34 -6.12
CA GLY A 310 29.90 14.58 -6.61
C GLY A 310 29.04 13.35 -6.91
N LEU A 311 27.89 13.52 -7.59
CA LEU A 311 26.94 12.46 -7.99
C LEU A 311 27.33 11.80 -9.30
N HIS A 312 27.30 10.49 -9.38
CA HIS A 312 27.50 9.78 -10.64
C HIS A 312 26.20 9.79 -11.46
N SER A 313 26.16 10.63 -12.47
CA SER A 313 25.05 10.70 -13.41
C SER A 313 25.25 9.73 -14.57
N ASP A 314 24.53 8.65 -14.52
CA ASP A 314 24.43 7.69 -15.62
C ASP A 314 23.02 7.13 -15.73
N ALA A 315 22.77 6.23 -16.67
CA ALA A 315 21.49 5.59 -16.86
C ALA A 315 21.06 4.71 -15.66
N THR A 316 21.96 4.46 -14.70
CA THR A 316 21.69 3.66 -13.50
C THR A 316 21.33 4.50 -12.27
N LEU A 317 21.36 5.85 -12.37
CA LEU A 317 20.99 6.73 -11.26
C LEU A 317 19.50 6.66 -10.99
N GLY A 318 19.16 6.20 -9.81
CA GLY A 318 17.80 6.08 -9.32
C GLY A 318 17.31 7.30 -8.53
N ARG A 319 16.65 7.03 -7.43
CA ARG A 319 16.15 8.05 -6.53
C ARG A 319 17.29 8.72 -5.79
N ILE A 320 17.08 10.00 -5.47
CA ILE A 320 18.00 10.83 -4.68
C ILE A 320 17.23 11.41 -3.49
N GLY A 321 17.79 11.34 -2.30
CA GLY A 321 17.35 12.07 -1.13
C GLY A 321 18.32 13.19 -0.80
N ILE A 322 17.81 14.32 -0.30
CA ILE A 322 18.62 15.48 0.05
C ILE A 322 18.24 16.08 1.40
N ALA A 323 19.23 16.46 2.20
CA ALA A 323 19.02 17.21 3.43
C ALA A 323 20.06 18.33 3.56
N VAL A 324 19.60 19.52 3.95
CA VAL A 324 20.44 20.68 4.29
C VAL A 324 20.50 20.82 5.80
N ALA A 325 21.70 20.89 6.39
CA ALA A 325 21.82 21.03 7.82
C ALA A 325 21.34 22.42 8.28
N PRO A 326 20.31 22.49 9.18
CA PRO A 326 19.72 23.78 9.53
C PRO A 326 20.67 24.71 10.30
N ASN A 327 21.65 24.17 11.03
CA ASN A 327 22.63 24.93 11.79
C ASN A 327 23.92 25.24 11.02
N ASP A 328 24.10 24.67 9.83
CA ASP A 328 25.19 24.97 8.89
C ASP A 328 24.74 24.72 7.43
N PRO A 329 24.14 25.69 6.73
CA PRO A 329 23.59 25.49 5.39
C PRO A 329 24.61 25.15 4.31
N ASN A 330 25.92 25.30 4.58
CA ASN A 330 26.96 24.80 3.70
C ASN A 330 27.08 23.26 3.76
N ARG A 331 26.59 22.66 4.84
CA ARG A 331 26.55 21.21 4.99
C ARG A 331 25.28 20.66 4.35
N VAL A 332 25.45 19.95 3.24
CA VAL A 332 24.40 19.29 2.49
C VAL A 332 24.71 17.80 2.43
N TYR A 333 23.70 16.99 2.64
CA TYR A 333 23.82 15.54 2.57
C TYR A 333 22.93 14.99 1.44
N VAL A 334 23.42 13.97 0.77
CA VAL A 334 22.77 13.35 -0.38
C VAL A 334 22.91 11.83 -0.30
N ILE A 335 21.82 11.13 -0.49
CA ILE A 335 21.81 9.68 -0.69
C ILE A 335 21.28 9.37 -2.08
N THR A 336 21.80 8.32 -2.71
CA THR A 336 21.39 7.92 -4.07
C THR A 336 21.12 6.43 -4.14
N ALA A 337 20.07 6.05 -4.85
CA ALA A 337 19.77 4.65 -5.17
C ALA A 337 20.19 4.31 -6.61
N THR A 338 20.35 3.02 -6.88
CA THR A 338 20.45 2.51 -8.25
C THR A 338 19.05 2.37 -8.87
N GLN A 339 19.01 2.20 -10.19
CA GLN A 339 17.75 1.91 -10.91
C GLN A 339 17.11 0.55 -10.55
N TYR A 340 17.85 -0.33 -9.85
CA TYR A 340 17.39 -1.67 -9.48
C TYR A 340 17.14 -1.83 -7.97
N GLY A 341 17.27 -0.76 -7.22
CA GLY A 341 16.91 -0.78 -5.81
C GLY A 341 18.04 -0.43 -4.85
N PRO A 342 19.18 -1.14 -4.88
CA PRO A 342 20.23 -0.91 -3.92
C PRO A 342 20.71 0.53 -3.84
N ASP A 343 21.23 0.89 -2.69
CA ASP A 343 21.95 2.13 -2.47
C ASP A 343 23.14 2.27 -3.44
N LYS A 344 23.27 3.45 -4.02
CA LYS A 344 24.37 3.80 -4.92
C LYS A 344 25.46 4.59 -4.23
N GLY A 345 25.16 5.34 -3.17
CA GLY A 345 26.13 6.07 -2.38
C GLY A 345 25.54 7.18 -1.52
N PHE A 346 26.31 7.50 -0.48
CA PHE A 346 26.09 8.63 0.41
C PHE A 346 27.17 9.70 0.16
N TYR A 347 26.75 10.96 0.07
CA TYR A 347 27.63 12.09 -0.22
C TYR A 347 27.35 13.25 0.74
N TYR A 348 28.34 14.12 0.90
CA TYR A 348 28.17 15.38 1.64
C TYR A 348 28.91 16.54 0.98
N SER A 349 28.41 17.75 1.24
CA SER A 349 29.03 19.00 0.85
C SER A 349 29.38 19.83 2.09
N ASN A 350 30.42 20.69 1.97
CA ASN A 350 30.77 21.72 2.95
C ASN A 350 30.68 23.14 2.35
N ASP A 351 30.19 23.27 1.12
CA ASP A 351 30.14 24.53 0.36
C ASP A 351 28.76 24.77 -0.31
N GLY A 352 27.70 24.27 0.32
CA GLY A 352 26.34 24.43 -0.17
C GLY A 352 26.08 23.69 -1.47
N GLY A 353 26.66 22.50 -1.65
CA GLY A 353 26.44 21.64 -2.82
C GLY A 353 27.24 22.07 -4.06
N THR A 354 28.25 22.94 -3.93
CA THR A 354 29.13 23.28 -5.05
C THR A 354 30.05 22.10 -5.34
N THR A 355 30.57 21.46 -4.30
CA THR A 355 31.30 20.18 -4.36
C THR A 355 30.62 19.15 -3.45
N LEU A 356 30.61 17.90 -3.88
CA LEU A 356 30.09 16.76 -3.11
C LEU A 356 31.21 15.72 -2.96
N ALA A 357 31.54 15.36 -1.73
CA ALA A 357 32.50 14.31 -1.41
C ALA A 357 31.75 13.03 -1.01
N PRO A 358 32.28 11.85 -1.34
CA PRO A 358 31.72 10.61 -0.84
C PRO A 358 31.86 10.51 0.67
N GLY A 359 30.83 10.10 1.35
CA GLY A 359 30.80 9.78 2.78
C GLY A 359 30.99 8.29 3.03
N GLY A 360 31.01 7.91 4.31
CA GLY A 360 30.95 6.50 4.69
C GLY A 360 29.51 6.04 4.64
N HIS A 361 29.23 5.05 3.83
CA HIS A 361 27.96 4.32 3.89
C HIS A 361 28.25 2.91 4.38
N ALA A 362 27.73 2.56 5.51
CA ALA A 362 27.86 1.23 6.06
C ALA A 362 26.60 0.44 5.66
N GLY A 363 26.60 -0.08 4.44
CA GLY A 363 25.67 -1.01 3.89
C GLY A 363 24.62 -1.61 4.82
N GLY A 364 23.47 -1.03 4.89
CA GLY A 364 22.23 -1.67 5.24
C GLY A 364 21.47 -1.68 3.95
N ASP A 365 21.83 -2.59 3.11
CA ASP A 365 21.30 -2.67 1.77
C ASP A 365 20.04 -3.55 1.83
N SER A 366 18.92 -2.94 2.19
CA SER A 366 17.61 -3.59 2.08
C SER A 366 17.20 -3.83 0.61
N GLY A 367 17.94 -3.26 -0.36
CA GLY A 367 17.53 -3.25 -1.76
C GLY A 367 16.41 -2.24 -2.09
N TYR A 368 15.92 -1.49 -1.11
CA TYR A 368 14.78 -0.58 -1.24
C TYR A 368 15.14 0.92 -1.15
N ALA A 369 16.42 1.28 -1.31
CA ALA A 369 16.85 2.68 -1.30
C ALA A 369 16.10 3.55 -2.34
N TRP A 370 15.63 2.95 -3.43
CA TRP A 370 14.75 3.57 -4.43
C TRP A 370 13.39 4.01 -3.84
N TRP A 371 12.91 3.32 -2.83
CA TRP A 371 11.63 3.61 -2.20
C TRP A 371 11.77 4.63 -1.07
N PHE A 372 12.72 4.41 -0.17
CA PHE A 372 12.90 5.27 0.99
C PHE A 372 13.57 6.59 0.62
N GLY A 373 14.79 6.59 0.17
CA GLY A 373 15.55 7.72 -0.39
C GLY A 373 15.36 9.04 0.35
N LYS A 374 15.39 9.06 1.70
CA LYS A 374 15.24 10.25 2.52
C LYS A 374 16.30 10.32 3.60
N LEU A 375 16.71 11.55 3.92
CA LEU A 375 17.65 11.90 4.99
C LEU A 375 17.06 13.00 5.86
N TRP A 376 17.35 12.95 7.15
CA TRP A 376 17.02 14.00 8.09
C TRP A 376 18.23 14.38 8.91
N VAL A 377 18.39 15.68 9.18
CA VAL A 377 19.52 16.24 9.96
C VAL A 377 18.94 16.91 11.20
N ASP A 378 19.54 16.63 12.36
CA ASP A 378 19.22 17.31 13.60
C ASP A 378 19.39 18.83 13.42
N PRO A 379 18.37 19.65 13.70
CA PRO A 379 18.44 21.09 13.49
C PRO A 379 19.51 21.79 14.36
N LYS A 380 20.05 21.14 15.39
CA LYS A 380 21.06 21.66 16.28
C LYS A 380 22.45 21.05 16.10
N ASP A 381 22.50 19.86 15.49
CA ASP A 381 23.76 19.13 15.29
C ASP A 381 23.86 18.58 13.87
N LYS A 382 24.62 19.27 13.03
CA LYS A 382 24.85 18.85 11.64
C LYS A 382 25.52 17.49 11.50
N THR A 383 26.09 16.92 12.57
CA THR A 383 26.73 15.61 12.55
C THR A 383 25.77 14.47 12.87
N HIS A 384 24.59 14.80 13.40
CA HIS A 384 23.55 13.85 13.76
C HIS A 384 22.52 13.73 12.65
N LEU A 385 22.41 12.53 12.08
CA LEU A 385 21.62 12.21 10.90
C LEU A 385 20.75 11.00 11.14
N PHE A 386 19.61 10.98 10.45
CA PHE A 386 18.81 9.78 10.25
C PHE A 386 18.60 9.52 8.75
N GLU A 387 18.59 8.26 8.40
CA GLU A 387 18.34 7.75 7.06
C GLU A 387 17.10 6.85 7.08
N ALA A 388 16.23 7.05 6.09
CA ALA A 388 15.11 6.18 5.84
C ALA A 388 15.56 4.94 5.09
N ASP A 389 15.28 3.80 5.66
CA ASP A 389 15.42 2.46 5.08
C ASP A 389 14.29 1.59 5.69
N VAL A 390 14.28 0.29 5.47
CA VAL A 390 13.46 -0.66 6.22
C VAL A 390 13.67 -0.40 7.71
N ASN A 391 14.90 -0.41 8.18
CA ASN A 391 15.25 0.01 9.51
C ASN A 391 15.58 1.52 9.57
N LEU A 392 15.16 2.21 10.63
CA LEU A 392 15.62 3.56 10.90
C LEU A 392 17.14 3.52 11.21
N ARG A 393 17.92 4.25 10.41
CA ARG A 393 19.37 4.30 10.59
C ARG A 393 19.80 5.64 11.15
N GLU A 394 20.75 5.62 12.09
CA GLU A 394 21.26 6.80 12.79
C GLU A 394 22.77 6.90 12.62
N SER A 395 23.27 8.12 12.39
CA SER A 395 24.67 8.47 12.43
C SER A 395 24.90 9.70 13.30
N THR A 396 25.91 9.69 14.14
CA THR A 396 26.32 10.83 15.00
C THR A 396 27.67 11.43 14.59
N ASP A 397 28.22 10.98 13.46
CA ASP A 397 29.53 11.37 12.97
C ASP A 397 29.53 11.84 11.50
N SER A 398 28.46 12.51 11.10
CA SER A 398 28.28 13.04 9.75
C SER A 398 28.15 11.98 8.64
N GLY A 399 27.61 10.81 8.96
CA GLY A 399 27.43 9.72 8.01
C GLY A 399 28.69 8.91 7.76
N THR A 400 29.68 8.96 8.68
CA THR A 400 30.88 8.12 8.58
C THR A 400 30.58 6.69 9.04
N THR A 401 29.81 6.57 10.12
CA THR A 401 29.29 5.29 10.62
C THR A 401 27.78 5.37 10.84
N TRP A 402 27.10 4.24 10.67
CA TRP A 402 25.66 4.12 10.82
C TRP A 402 25.31 2.93 11.69
N HIS A 403 24.23 3.04 12.45
CA HIS A 403 23.66 1.95 13.24
C HIS A 403 22.13 1.98 13.18
N VAL A 404 21.48 0.87 13.48
CA VAL A 404 20.02 0.79 13.56
C VAL A 404 19.52 1.46 14.84
N SER A 405 18.57 2.37 14.70
CA SER A 405 17.83 2.95 15.82
C SER A 405 16.59 2.09 16.09
N ALA A 406 16.63 1.28 17.14
CA ALA A 406 15.60 0.32 17.48
C ALA A 406 14.38 0.93 18.17
N GLY A 407 13.26 0.18 18.21
CA GLY A 407 12.02 0.55 18.91
C GLY A 407 11.01 1.27 18.04
N VAL A 408 11.10 1.10 16.73
CA VAL A 408 10.13 1.59 15.74
C VAL A 408 9.76 0.47 14.76
N HIS A 409 8.61 0.59 14.15
CA HIS A 409 8.20 -0.27 13.03
C HIS A 409 9.11 -0.06 11.82
N ALA A 410 9.14 -1.03 10.93
CA ALA A 410 9.85 -0.94 9.65
C ALA A 410 9.32 0.19 8.74
N ASP A 411 10.07 0.48 7.68
CA ASP A 411 9.69 1.30 6.53
C ASP A 411 9.49 2.79 6.83
N GLN A 412 10.61 3.49 6.93
CA GLN A 412 10.65 4.87 7.40
C GLN A 412 10.34 5.88 6.31
N HIS A 413 9.37 6.80 6.52
CA HIS A 413 8.92 7.74 5.48
C HIS A 413 8.96 9.22 5.86
N ALA A 414 8.78 9.57 7.11
CA ALA A 414 8.68 10.97 7.54
C ALA A 414 9.30 11.18 8.92
N MET A 415 10.05 12.26 9.09
CA MET A 415 10.61 12.65 10.39
C MET A 415 10.60 14.17 10.53
N GLN A 416 10.30 14.66 11.75
CA GLN A 416 10.29 16.08 12.06
C GLN A 416 10.64 16.34 13.51
N TRP A 417 11.62 17.20 13.77
CA TRP A 417 11.87 17.73 15.12
C TRP A 417 10.81 18.75 15.52
N ASP A 418 10.43 18.73 16.81
CA ASP A 418 9.48 19.69 17.36
C ASP A 418 10.18 21.04 17.64
N PRO A 419 9.84 22.12 16.93
CA PRO A 419 10.45 23.42 17.15
C PRO A 419 10.11 24.01 18.55
N ASN A 420 9.06 23.50 19.21
CA ASN A 420 8.57 23.97 20.50
C ASN A 420 9.16 23.19 21.68
N GLN A 421 9.69 21.97 21.44
CA GLN A 421 10.19 21.07 22.47
C GLN A 421 11.58 20.53 22.08
N PRO A 422 12.67 21.10 22.65
CA PRO A 422 14.02 20.62 22.38
C PRO A 422 14.20 19.15 22.71
N GLY A 423 14.73 18.36 21.77
CA GLY A 423 14.94 16.93 21.90
C GLY A 423 13.74 16.07 21.51
N ARG A 424 12.58 16.68 21.25
CA ARG A 424 11.44 15.93 20.73
C ARG A 424 11.53 15.80 19.22
N VAL A 425 11.31 14.57 18.74
CA VAL A 425 11.25 14.22 17.32
C VAL A 425 10.09 13.26 17.10
N TYR A 426 9.42 13.41 15.96
CA TYR A 426 8.36 12.53 15.50
C TYR A 426 8.85 11.78 14.26
N LEU A 427 8.46 10.52 14.16
CA LEU A 427 8.73 9.64 13.04
C LEU A 427 7.41 9.05 12.53
N GLY A 428 7.27 8.95 11.23
CA GLY A 428 6.18 8.25 10.55
C GLY A 428 6.73 7.14 9.67
N ASN A 429 6.18 5.95 9.83
CA ASN A 429 6.53 4.73 9.09
C ASN A 429 5.28 3.93 8.72
N ASP A 430 5.40 2.68 8.29
CA ASP A 430 4.26 1.85 7.89
C ASP A 430 3.45 1.33 9.08
N GLY A 431 4.01 1.34 10.29
CA GLY A 431 3.30 1.04 11.54
C GLY A 431 2.57 2.22 12.17
N GLY A 432 2.77 3.47 11.67
CA GLY A 432 2.12 4.65 12.23
C GLY A 432 3.08 5.74 12.70
N VAL A 433 2.77 6.39 13.80
CA VAL A 433 3.51 7.54 14.34
C VAL A 433 4.22 7.19 15.64
N TYR A 434 5.50 7.52 15.68
CA TYR A 434 6.36 7.37 16.86
C TYR A 434 6.89 8.71 17.32
N ARG A 435 7.11 8.85 18.62
CA ARG A 435 7.70 10.04 19.25
C ARG A 435 8.87 9.64 20.14
N SER A 436 9.97 10.35 20.02
CA SER A 436 11.05 10.35 21.01
C SER A 436 11.16 11.74 21.64
N ASP A 437 11.40 11.81 22.95
CA ASP A 437 11.70 13.04 23.68
C ASP A 437 13.21 13.19 23.98
N THR A 438 14.04 12.29 23.43
CA THR A 438 15.49 12.22 23.63
C THR A 438 16.27 12.28 22.31
N ASN A 439 15.78 13.09 21.39
CA ASN A 439 16.41 13.35 20.07
C ASN A 439 16.54 12.12 19.17
N GLY A 440 15.59 11.16 19.29
CA GLY A 440 15.56 9.96 18.47
C GLY A 440 16.52 8.85 18.93
N ALA A 441 17.04 8.94 20.17
CA ALA A 441 17.90 7.90 20.70
C ALA A 441 17.27 6.51 20.58
N SER A 442 18.06 5.52 20.20
CA SER A 442 17.61 4.13 20.03
C SER A 442 16.81 3.63 21.24
N ALA A 443 15.72 2.92 21.00
CA ALA A 443 14.79 2.39 22.00
C ALA A 443 14.11 3.46 22.90
N SER A 444 14.09 4.74 22.47
CA SER A 444 13.36 5.82 23.17
C SER A 444 12.02 6.17 22.56
N TRP A 445 11.64 5.46 21.53
CA TRP A 445 10.45 5.74 20.76
C TRP A 445 9.18 5.24 21.44
N VAL A 446 8.14 6.04 21.39
CA VAL A 446 6.81 5.73 21.94
C VAL A 446 5.81 5.78 20.79
N HIS A 447 5.13 4.68 20.54
CA HIS A 447 4.09 4.56 19.52
C HIS A 447 2.81 5.30 19.96
N ALA A 448 2.10 5.87 19.01
CA ALA A 448 0.77 6.44 19.24
C ALA A 448 -0.24 5.37 19.69
N THR A 449 -1.28 5.78 20.41
CA THR A 449 -2.26 4.84 20.97
C THR A 449 -3.60 4.85 20.24
N TYR A 450 -3.81 5.82 19.34
CA TYR A 450 -5.05 5.93 18.56
C TYR A 450 -4.78 6.50 17.17
N GLU A 451 -4.74 5.61 16.17
CA GLU A 451 -4.35 5.85 14.77
C GLU A 451 -5.28 5.11 13.79
N PRO A 452 -6.53 5.55 13.59
CA PRO A 452 -7.49 4.83 12.77
C PRO A 452 -7.30 5.09 11.27
N PHE A 453 -6.10 4.86 10.76
CA PHE A 453 -5.73 5.04 9.35
C PHE A 453 -4.91 3.87 8.78
N ASN A 454 -5.07 2.67 9.34
CA ASN A 454 -4.47 1.47 8.78
C ASN A 454 -5.11 1.06 7.45
N GLN A 455 -4.41 0.18 6.76
CA GLN A 455 -4.71 -0.28 5.41
C GLN A 455 -5.25 -1.72 5.48
N SER A 456 -6.58 -1.85 5.65
CA SER A 456 -7.24 -3.16 5.76
C SER A 456 -7.47 -3.77 4.38
N TYR A 457 -7.01 -5.01 4.19
CA TYR A 457 -7.27 -5.82 3.00
C TYR A 457 -8.62 -6.55 3.12
N HIS A 458 -8.69 -7.60 3.90
CA HIS A 458 -9.89 -8.40 4.09
C HIS A 458 -10.43 -8.32 5.50
N LEU A 459 -11.68 -8.71 5.66
CA LEU A 459 -12.30 -8.77 6.97
C LEU A 459 -13.12 -10.05 7.14
N ALA A 460 -13.18 -10.55 8.37
CA ALA A 460 -14.07 -11.61 8.78
C ALA A 460 -15.01 -11.14 9.89
N VAL A 461 -16.25 -11.63 9.86
CA VAL A 461 -17.27 -11.37 10.88
C VAL A 461 -17.82 -12.71 11.34
N ALA A 462 -17.78 -12.99 12.64
CA ALA A 462 -18.37 -14.21 13.15
C ALA A 462 -19.89 -14.22 12.90
N ARG A 463 -20.39 -15.34 12.39
CA ARG A 463 -21.78 -15.46 11.95
C ARG A 463 -22.80 -15.37 13.09
N ASP A 464 -22.45 -15.95 14.23
CA ASP A 464 -23.28 -16.05 15.43
C ASP A 464 -23.03 -14.93 16.44
N ASP A 465 -21.90 -14.24 16.32
CA ASP A 465 -21.52 -13.12 17.17
C ASP A 465 -20.88 -11.97 16.35
N PRO A 466 -21.69 -11.01 15.86
CA PRO A 466 -21.18 -9.92 15.03
C PRO A 466 -20.25 -8.94 15.75
N THR A 467 -19.96 -9.16 17.05
CA THR A 467 -18.97 -8.39 17.80
C THR A 467 -17.55 -8.95 17.64
N ARG A 468 -17.41 -10.15 17.05
CA ARG A 468 -16.14 -10.78 16.76
C ARG A 468 -15.73 -10.51 15.32
N LEU A 469 -14.67 -9.76 15.18
CA LEU A 469 -14.14 -9.30 13.89
C LEU A 469 -12.66 -9.65 13.80
N ALA A 470 -12.20 -9.90 12.58
CA ALA A 470 -10.79 -9.97 12.23
C ALA A 470 -10.55 -9.22 10.92
N THR A 471 -9.35 -8.67 10.75
CA THR A 471 -8.93 -8.02 9.50
C THR A 471 -7.45 -8.23 9.28
N GLY A 472 -7.08 -8.43 8.01
CA GLY A 472 -5.69 -8.41 7.58
C GLY A 472 -5.29 -6.98 7.22
N LEU A 473 -4.06 -6.60 7.54
CA LEU A 473 -3.53 -5.24 7.38
C LEU A 473 -2.23 -5.27 6.59
N GLN A 474 -2.06 -4.34 5.68
CA GLN A 474 -0.77 -4.14 5.04
C GLN A 474 0.28 -3.79 6.10
N ASP A 475 1.44 -4.43 6.03
CA ASP A 475 2.64 -4.23 6.87
C ASP A 475 2.41 -4.43 8.39
N ASN A 476 1.18 -4.77 8.82
CA ASN A 476 0.80 -4.82 10.24
C ASN A 476 0.11 -6.13 10.64
N GLY A 477 0.29 -7.18 9.85
CA GLY A 477 -0.21 -8.52 10.10
C GLY A 477 -1.72 -8.63 10.15
N SER A 478 -2.21 -9.68 10.79
CA SER A 478 -3.63 -9.90 11.02
C SER A 478 -4.02 -9.59 12.46
N VAL A 479 -5.10 -8.80 12.62
CA VAL A 479 -5.61 -8.36 13.94
C VAL A 479 -7.06 -8.75 14.14
N ARG A 480 -7.46 -8.94 15.39
CA ARG A 480 -8.81 -9.33 15.77
C ARG A 480 -9.35 -8.59 16.98
N THR A 481 -10.66 -8.47 17.09
CA THR A 481 -11.36 -8.06 18.30
C THR A 481 -12.44 -9.06 18.66
N TRP A 482 -12.50 -9.45 19.93
CA TRP A 482 -13.57 -10.30 20.49
C TRP A 482 -14.51 -9.53 21.41
N THR A 483 -14.34 -8.23 21.50
CA THR A 483 -15.05 -7.35 22.41
C THR A 483 -15.72 -6.17 21.72
N ALA A 484 -15.94 -6.24 20.39
CA ALA A 484 -16.69 -5.23 19.66
C ALA A 484 -18.16 -5.22 20.16
N THR A 485 -18.34 -5.00 21.45
CA THR A 485 -19.66 -4.78 22.02
C THR A 485 -20.22 -3.51 21.41
N THR A 486 -21.38 -3.62 20.85
CA THR A 486 -22.24 -2.56 20.30
C THR A 486 -21.57 -1.20 20.11
N PRO A 487 -21.51 -0.71 18.87
CA PRO A 487 -20.80 0.52 18.55
C PRO A 487 -21.24 1.70 19.40
N PRO A 488 -20.27 2.51 19.88
CA PRO A 488 -18.86 2.27 19.61
C PRO A 488 -18.25 1.38 20.69
N GLY A 489 -17.89 0.13 20.33
CA GLY A 489 -16.97 -0.65 21.15
C GLY A 489 -15.65 0.10 21.35
N ASP A 490 -14.80 -0.38 22.22
CA ASP A 490 -13.46 0.18 22.37
C ASP A 490 -12.68 -0.07 21.08
N LEU A 491 -12.42 0.98 20.31
CA LEU A 491 -11.75 0.91 19.02
C LEU A 491 -10.28 0.50 19.14
N THR A 492 -9.74 0.47 20.36
CA THR A 492 -8.36 0.11 20.68
C THR A 492 -8.20 -1.33 21.15
N GLN A 493 -9.27 -2.12 21.20
CA GLN A 493 -9.23 -3.53 21.65
C GLN A 493 -9.06 -4.50 20.47
N TRP A 494 -8.05 -4.23 19.65
CA TRP A 494 -7.65 -5.12 18.58
C TRP A 494 -6.28 -5.71 18.89
N ASN A 495 -6.16 -7.03 18.76
CA ASN A 495 -4.97 -7.78 19.13
C ASN A 495 -4.40 -8.48 17.90
N ALA A 496 -3.10 -8.38 17.70
CA ALA A 496 -2.39 -9.09 16.64
C ALA A 496 -2.42 -10.61 16.89
N TYR A 497 -2.49 -11.38 15.79
CA TYR A 497 -2.43 -12.84 15.82
C TYR A 497 -1.75 -13.46 14.58
N GLY A 498 -1.38 -12.67 13.60
CA GLY A 498 -0.61 -13.04 12.41
C GLY A 498 0.41 -11.96 12.07
N GLY A 499 1.47 -12.32 11.36
CA GLY A 499 2.55 -11.41 10.94
C GLY A 499 2.54 -11.11 9.44
N GLY A 500 3.55 -10.40 8.96
CA GLY A 500 3.71 -9.99 7.56
C GLY A 500 2.61 -9.04 7.09
N ASP A 501 2.33 -9.00 5.78
CA ASP A 501 1.08 -8.44 5.26
C ASP A 501 -0.08 -9.38 5.60
N GLY A 502 -0.98 -8.97 6.46
CA GLY A 502 -2.18 -9.74 6.74
C GLY A 502 -3.15 -9.63 5.56
N HIS A 503 -3.39 -10.74 4.87
CA HIS A 503 -4.31 -10.82 3.73
C HIS A 503 -5.65 -11.42 4.12
N GLU A 504 -5.94 -12.65 3.66
CA GLU A 504 -7.21 -13.31 3.93
C GLU A 504 -7.36 -13.70 5.40
N VAL A 505 -8.54 -13.44 5.93
CA VAL A 505 -8.95 -13.79 7.28
C VAL A 505 -10.31 -14.49 7.28
N LEU A 506 -10.44 -15.58 8.04
CA LEU A 506 -11.71 -16.29 8.21
C LEU A 506 -12.01 -16.53 9.69
N ILE A 507 -13.28 -16.47 10.07
CA ILE A 507 -13.79 -16.97 11.35
C ILE A 507 -14.72 -18.13 11.05
N ASP A 508 -14.46 -19.30 11.63
CA ASP A 508 -15.29 -20.50 11.42
C ASP A 508 -16.73 -20.22 11.83
N TYR A 509 -17.66 -20.38 10.90
CA TYR A 509 -19.08 -20.04 11.13
C TYR A 509 -19.80 -20.98 12.10
N SER A 510 -19.22 -22.13 12.44
CA SER A 510 -19.76 -23.10 13.39
C SER A 510 -19.13 -23.00 14.78
N ASP A 511 -17.93 -22.44 14.87
CA ASP A 511 -17.19 -22.20 16.12
C ASP A 511 -16.27 -20.99 15.96
N HIS A 512 -16.71 -19.85 16.42
CA HIS A 512 -15.98 -18.59 16.31
C HIS A 512 -14.65 -18.54 17.10
N ASN A 513 -14.31 -19.60 17.88
CA ASN A 513 -13.00 -19.76 18.51
C ASN A 513 -11.97 -20.43 17.57
N VAL A 514 -12.40 -20.87 16.40
CA VAL A 514 -11.55 -21.33 15.31
C VAL A 514 -11.53 -20.26 14.23
N TYR A 515 -10.35 -19.80 13.86
CA TYR A 515 -10.18 -18.76 12.85
C TYR A 515 -8.88 -18.97 12.09
N TYR A 516 -8.78 -18.33 10.93
CA TYR A 516 -7.66 -18.48 10.02
C TYR A 516 -7.13 -17.09 9.66
N GLU A 517 -5.86 -17.00 9.39
CA GLU A 517 -5.21 -15.87 8.75
C GLU A 517 -4.24 -16.37 7.69
N CYS A 518 -4.04 -15.53 6.66
CA CYS A 518 -3.04 -15.75 5.65
C CYS A 518 -2.21 -14.48 5.46
N SER A 519 -0.92 -14.63 5.37
CA SER A 519 -0.02 -13.61 4.88
C SER A 519 0.28 -13.81 3.39
N GLN A 520 1.24 -13.08 2.87
CA GLN A 520 1.63 -13.09 1.44
C GLN A 520 1.77 -14.51 0.89
N VAL A 521 1.42 -14.68 -0.39
CA VAL A 521 1.50 -15.92 -1.17
C VAL A 521 0.82 -17.13 -0.51
N GLY A 522 -0.20 -16.84 0.30
CA GLY A 522 -1.03 -17.86 0.95
C GLY A 522 -0.30 -18.66 2.05
N VAL A 523 0.62 -18.04 2.77
CA VAL A 523 1.12 -18.58 4.04
C VAL A 523 0.02 -18.45 5.07
N CYS A 524 -0.62 -19.53 5.45
CA CYS A 524 -1.81 -19.51 6.29
C CYS A 524 -1.64 -20.29 7.59
N HIS A 525 -2.32 -19.82 8.65
CA HIS A 525 -2.41 -20.50 9.92
C HIS A 525 -3.86 -20.64 10.36
N ARG A 526 -4.13 -21.74 11.08
CA ARG A 526 -5.38 -21.95 11.78
C ARG A 526 -5.13 -21.83 13.29
N HIS A 527 -5.92 -21.01 13.93
CA HIS A 527 -5.88 -20.74 15.35
C HIS A 527 -7.09 -21.34 16.06
N GLU A 528 -6.91 -21.77 17.31
CA GLU A 528 -7.97 -22.30 18.17
C GLU A 528 -7.83 -21.68 19.57
N ASP A 529 -8.71 -20.74 19.94
CA ASP A 529 -8.67 -20.08 21.26
C ASP A 529 -8.81 -21.04 22.43
N SER A 530 -9.63 -22.10 22.27
CA SER A 530 -9.88 -23.07 23.33
C SER A 530 -8.64 -23.86 23.76
N SER A 531 -7.68 -24.05 22.85
CA SER A 531 -6.43 -24.74 23.09
C SER A 531 -5.20 -23.84 23.14
N GLY A 532 -5.36 -22.57 22.77
CA GLY A 532 -4.25 -21.63 22.60
C GLY A 532 -3.26 -22.08 21.50
N THR A 533 -3.72 -22.88 20.53
CA THR A 533 -2.83 -23.43 19.49
C THR A 533 -2.97 -22.69 18.18
N SER A 534 -1.83 -22.46 17.54
CA SER A 534 -1.72 -22.07 16.12
C SER A 534 -1.10 -23.24 15.33
N LYS A 535 -1.67 -23.53 14.17
CA LYS A 535 -1.17 -24.58 13.27
C LYS A 535 -1.00 -24.01 11.88
N SER A 536 0.20 -24.09 11.35
CA SER A 536 0.45 -23.77 9.95
C SER A 536 -0.37 -24.67 9.02
N ILE A 537 -1.05 -24.06 8.06
CA ILE A 537 -1.68 -24.77 6.94
C ILE A 537 -0.57 -25.02 5.92
N ASN A 538 0.09 -26.14 6.05
CA ASN A 538 1.36 -26.44 5.41
C ASN A 538 1.26 -26.44 3.88
N PHE A 539 2.13 -25.69 3.23
CA PHE A 539 2.31 -25.69 1.76
C PHE A 539 2.59 -27.12 1.20
N GLY A 540 3.30 -27.96 1.93
CA GLY A 540 3.53 -29.35 1.53
C GLY A 540 2.28 -30.22 1.47
N ALA A 541 1.17 -29.76 2.03
CA ALA A 541 -0.12 -30.45 1.97
C ALA A 541 -0.99 -29.98 0.80
N ARG A 542 -0.58 -28.95 0.07
CA ARG A 542 -1.30 -28.36 -1.08
C ARG A 542 -0.63 -28.77 -2.39
N HIS A 543 -1.40 -28.80 -3.47
CA HIS A 543 -0.90 -29.17 -4.80
C HIS A 543 -0.60 -27.95 -5.67
N SER A 544 -0.99 -26.75 -5.21
CA SER A 544 -0.69 -25.49 -5.88
C SER A 544 0.81 -25.23 -5.89
N THR A 545 1.34 -24.93 -7.08
CA THR A 545 2.75 -24.55 -7.29
C THR A 545 2.95 -23.08 -7.49
N ARG A 546 1.85 -22.34 -7.68
CA ARG A 546 1.78 -20.90 -7.80
C ARG A 546 0.58 -20.40 -7.02
N THR A 547 0.73 -19.28 -6.36
CA THR A 547 -0.34 -18.56 -5.64
C THR A 547 -0.20 -17.07 -5.92
N THR A 548 -1.30 -16.36 -5.99
CA THR A 548 -1.25 -14.90 -5.86
C THR A 548 -0.88 -14.53 -4.44
N THR A 549 -0.39 -13.33 -4.22
CA THR A 549 -0.12 -12.81 -2.88
C THR A 549 -1.35 -12.91 -1.99
N ASP A 550 -2.50 -12.54 -2.52
CA ASP A 550 -3.80 -12.66 -1.86
C ASP A 550 -4.52 -13.95 -2.26
N ALA A 551 -3.95 -15.09 -1.90
CA ALA A 551 -4.50 -16.40 -2.27
C ALA A 551 -5.81 -16.69 -1.54
N PRO A 552 -6.93 -16.99 -2.24
CA PRO A 552 -8.21 -17.18 -1.61
C PRO A 552 -8.27 -18.46 -0.78
N ILE A 553 -8.67 -18.31 0.49
CA ILE A 553 -9.04 -19.41 1.39
C ILE A 553 -10.51 -19.25 1.78
N ILE A 554 -11.34 -20.25 1.52
CA ILE A 554 -12.80 -20.18 1.73
C ILE A 554 -13.29 -21.40 2.48
N GLN A 555 -14.11 -21.18 3.50
CA GLN A 555 -14.82 -22.25 4.19
C GLN A 555 -16.11 -22.61 3.43
N ASP A 556 -16.40 -23.91 3.27
CA ASP A 556 -17.60 -24.39 2.61
C ASP A 556 -18.86 -23.98 3.40
N PRO A 557 -19.89 -23.38 2.75
CA PRO A 557 -21.07 -22.89 3.44
C PRO A 557 -21.97 -24.00 4.02
N ASN A 558 -21.74 -25.27 3.68
CA ASN A 558 -22.53 -26.43 4.10
C ASN A 558 -21.82 -27.31 5.15
N ASN A 559 -20.48 -27.30 5.16
CA ASN A 559 -19.70 -28.15 6.08
C ASN A 559 -18.46 -27.39 6.58
N PRO A 560 -18.41 -27.01 7.86
CA PRO A 560 -17.30 -26.22 8.41
C PRO A 560 -15.94 -26.94 8.39
N ASN A 561 -15.92 -28.26 8.26
CA ASN A 561 -14.67 -28.99 8.13
C ASN A 561 -14.04 -28.90 6.73
N ILE A 562 -14.80 -28.38 5.75
CA ILE A 562 -14.30 -28.24 4.38
C ILE A 562 -13.78 -26.82 4.20
N VAL A 563 -12.53 -26.75 3.74
CA VAL A 563 -11.84 -25.51 3.37
C VAL A 563 -11.27 -25.69 1.98
N TYR A 564 -11.48 -24.69 1.13
CA TYR A 564 -10.91 -24.59 -0.21
C TYR A 564 -9.76 -23.63 -0.22
N PHE A 565 -8.73 -23.91 -1.00
CA PHE A 565 -7.60 -23.04 -1.24
C PHE A 565 -7.33 -22.92 -2.75
N GLY A 566 -7.13 -21.68 -3.22
CA GLY A 566 -6.88 -21.36 -4.63
C GLY A 566 -5.45 -20.96 -4.89
N GLY A 567 -4.79 -21.67 -5.78
CA GLY A 567 -3.54 -21.26 -6.43
C GLY A 567 -3.69 -21.47 -7.94
N ASN A 568 -2.70 -22.01 -8.63
CA ASN A 568 -2.91 -22.43 -10.02
C ASN A 568 -3.81 -23.68 -10.15
N VAL A 569 -4.09 -24.36 -9.05
CA VAL A 569 -5.07 -25.45 -8.94
C VAL A 569 -6.00 -25.18 -7.75
N LEU A 570 -7.16 -25.87 -7.74
CA LEU A 570 -8.09 -25.81 -6.62
C LEU A 570 -7.86 -27.01 -5.69
N ASP A 571 -7.48 -26.70 -4.47
CA ASP A 571 -7.29 -27.65 -3.39
C ASP A 571 -8.48 -27.63 -2.41
N ARG A 572 -8.83 -28.81 -1.88
CA ARG A 572 -9.94 -29.00 -0.92
C ARG A 572 -9.47 -29.81 0.27
N SER A 573 -9.70 -29.26 1.46
CA SER A 573 -9.55 -29.96 2.74
C SER A 573 -10.90 -30.44 3.24
N THR A 574 -10.94 -31.54 4.01
CA THR A 574 -12.11 -32.04 4.76
C THR A 574 -11.86 -32.10 6.26
N ASP A 575 -10.73 -31.58 6.71
CA ASP A 575 -10.24 -31.63 8.09
C ASP A 575 -9.75 -30.25 8.58
N ARG A 576 -10.46 -29.20 8.16
CA ARG A 576 -10.19 -27.80 8.54
C ARG A 576 -8.78 -27.33 8.15
N GLY A 577 -8.31 -27.71 6.96
CA GLY A 577 -7.02 -27.27 6.44
C GLY A 577 -5.81 -28.08 6.89
N THR A 578 -6.00 -29.23 7.56
CA THR A 578 -4.86 -30.07 7.97
C THR A 578 -4.27 -30.84 6.79
N THR A 579 -5.14 -31.37 5.91
CA THR A 579 -4.73 -32.05 4.67
C THR A 579 -5.55 -31.55 3.49
N PHE A 580 -4.95 -31.57 2.29
CA PHE A 580 -5.60 -31.12 1.06
C PHE A 580 -5.58 -32.20 -0.02
N THR A 581 -6.61 -32.18 -0.84
CA THR A 581 -6.73 -32.98 -2.07
C THR A 581 -7.04 -32.04 -3.22
N GLN A 582 -6.27 -32.13 -4.29
CA GLN A 582 -6.55 -31.38 -5.51
C GLN A 582 -7.86 -31.90 -6.14
N ILE A 583 -8.79 -31.01 -6.41
CA ILE A 583 -10.08 -31.32 -7.04
C ILE A 583 -10.23 -30.67 -8.42
N SER A 584 -9.25 -29.90 -8.89
CA SER A 584 -9.18 -29.43 -10.27
C SER A 584 -8.29 -30.33 -11.11
N PRO A 585 -8.39 -30.28 -12.46
CA PRO A 585 -7.40 -30.87 -13.33
C PRO A 585 -5.98 -30.32 -13.01
N PRO A 586 -4.93 -31.12 -13.25
CA PRO A 586 -3.56 -30.71 -12.94
C PRO A 586 -3.05 -29.61 -13.85
N GLY A 587 -2.03 -28.91 -13.40
CA GLY A 587 -1.38 -27.81 -14.13
C GLY A 587 -2.28 -26.59 -14.30
N ASP A 588 -2.12 -25.91 -15.41
CA ASP A 588 -2.75 -24.61 -15.67
C ASP A 588 -4.11 -24.71 -16.39
N PHE A 589 -4.82 -25.80 -16.19
CA PHE A 589 -6.10 -26.03 -16.89
C PHE A 589 -7.12 -24.92 -16.60
N LEU A 590 -7.29 -24.55 -15.32
CA LEU A 590 -8.25 -23.52 -14.93
C LEU A 590 -7.73 -22.11 -15.19
N THR A 591 -6.46 -21.90 -14.96
CA THR A 591 -5.87 -20.55 -14.91
C THR A 591 -5.30 -20.11 -16.27
N GLY A 592 -4.99 -21.08 -17.15
CA GLY A 592 -4.25 -20.82 -18.39
C GLY A 592 -2.74 -20.70 -18.16
N PRO A 593 -1.95 -20.58 -19.22
CA PRO A 593 -0.51 -20.39 -19.11
C PRO A 593 -0.19 -19.00 -18.56
N VAL A 594 0.94 -18.90 -17.89
CA VAL A 594 1.50 -17.60 -17.48
C VAL A 594 1.71 -16.74 -18.75
N PRO A 595 1.27 -15.49 -18.78
CA PRO A 595 1.48 -14.62 -19.94
C PRO A 595 2.98 -14.45 -20.24
N PRO A 596 3.41 -14.49 -21.52
CA PRO A 596 4.83 -14.45 -21.88
C PRO A 596 5.61 -13.25 -21.37
N ASN A 597 4.95 -12.13 -21.12
CA ASN A 597 5.59 -10.92 -20.58
C ASN A 597 5.82 -10.97 -19.07
N GLU A 598 5.29 -11.98 -18.41
CA GLU A 598 5.44 -12.19 -16.97
C GLU A 598 6.52 -13.23 -16.66
N ASP A 599 6.87 -14.11 -17.61
CA ASP A 599 7.91 -15.14 -17.43
C ASP A 599 9.34 -14.57 -17.32
N ASP A 600 9.60 -13.37 -17.90
CA ASP A 600 10.95 -12.80 -18.03
C ASP A 600 11.41 -12.01 -16.79
N LYS A 601 10.61 -11.92 -15.73
CA LYS A 601 10.83 -10.97 -14.63
C LYS A 601 11.43 -11.60 -13.37
N GLY A 602 11.84 -12.86 -13.44
CA GLY A 602 12.47 -13.58 -12.36
C GLY A 602 11.53 -14.55 -11.61
N PRO A 603 12.07 -15.37 -10.71
CA PRO A 603 11.35 -16.52 -10.14
C PRO A 603 10.12 -16.14 -9.29
N PHE A 604 10.04 -14.91 -8.77
CA PHE A 604 8.92 -14.48 -7.95
C PHE A 604 7.67 -14.19 -8.77
N TYR A 605 7.80 -13.63 -9.97
CA TYR A 605 6.68 -13.24 -10.83
C TYR A 605 5.96 -14.39 -11.53
N ALA A 606 6.74 -15.37 -11.99
CA ALA A 606 6.19 -16.57 -12.61
C ALA A 606 5.33 -17.39 -11.61
N ASN A 607 5.49 -17.15 -10.31
CA ASN A 607 4.77 -17.85 -9.28
C ASN A 607 3.46 -17.16 -8.83
N GLU A 608 3.22 -15.93 -9.25
CA GLU A 608 2.06 -15.13 -8.78
C GLU A 608 0.96 -14.97 -9.82
N TYR A 609 1.22 -15.32 -11.07
CA TYR A 609 0.25 -15.19 -12.17
C TYR A 609 -0.32 -16.54 -12.62
N ALA A 610 -1.42 -16.45 -13.36
CA ALA A 610 -2.23 -17.56 -13.76
C ALA A 610 -2.70 -18.38 -12.54
N THR A 611 -3.41 -17.69 -11.66
CA THR A 611 -3.89 -18.21 -10.38
C THR A 611 -5.39 -17.98 -10.20
N ILE A 612 -5.96 -18.72 -9.27
CA ILE A 612 -7.36 -18.54 -8.85
C ILE A 612 -7.42 -17.33 -7.92
N THR A 613 -8.32 -16.39 -8.22
CA THR A 613 -8.56 -15.19 -7.44
C THR A 613 -9.82 -15.27 -6.60
N TRP A 614 -10.76 -16.15 -6.98
CA TRP A 614 -12.02 -16.30 -6.24
C TRP A 614 -12.57 -17.71 -6.29
N ILE A 615 -13.14 -18.16 -5.16
CA ILE A 615 -13.79 -19.47 -4.99
C ILE A 615 -15.18 -19.23 -4.39
N ALA A 616 -16.24 -19.71 -5.04
CA ALA A 616 -17.62 -19.54 -4.61
C ALA A 616 -18.39 -20.88 -4.60
N PRO A 617 -18.31 -21.66 -3.52
CA PRO A 617 -19.12 -22.86 -3.36
C PRO A 617 -20.58 -22.50 -3.11
N ALA A 618 -21.51 -23.22 -3.76
CA ALA A 618 -22.93 -22.96 -3.64
C ALA A 618 -23.53 -23.59 -2.37
N LYS A 619 -24.36 -22.81 -1.67
CA LYS A 619 -25.02 -23.27 -0.44
C LYS A 619 -26.11 -24.31 -0.69
N THR A 620 -26.85 -24.22 -1.80
CA THR A 620 -27.97 -25.12 -2.10
C THR A 620 -27.54 -26.37 -2.85
N ASP A 621 -26.30 -26.41 -3.35
CA ASP A 621 -25.74 -27.57 -4.05
C ASP A 621 -24.25 -27.71 -3.72
N PRO A 622 -23.88 -28.57 -2.77
CA PRO A 622 -22.50 -28.71 -2.30
C PRO A 622 -21.52 -29.24 -3.37
N ASN A 623 -22.03 -29.72 -4.52
CA ASN A 623 -21.20 -30.13 -5.64
C ASN A 623 -20.91 -29.01 -6.64
N THR A 624 -21.61 -27.88 -6.51
CA THR A 624 -21.44 -26.73 -7.40
C THR A 624 -20.47 -25.73 -6.81
N ILE A 625 -19.42 -25.39 -7.59
CA ILE A 625 -18.44 -24.34 -7.26
C ILE A 625 -18.25 -23.48 -8.50
N TYR A 626 -18.32 -22.15 -8.33
CA TYR A 626 -17.86 -21.18 -9.30
C TYR A 626 -16.46 -20.71 -8.93
N LEU A 627 -15.65 -20.36 -9.94
CA LEU A 627 -14.25 -20.01 -9.73
C LEU A 627 -13.84 -18.91 -10.71
N GLY A 628 -13.16 -17.89 -10.21
CA GLY A 628 -12.56 -16.80 -10.99
C GLY A 628 -11.05 -16.84 -10.98
N THR A 629 -10.41 -16.28 -12.02
CA THR A 629 -8.95 -16.21 -12.15
C THR A 629 -8.48 -14.81 -12.51
N ASP A 630 -7.20 -14.53 -12.25
CA ASP A 630 -6.49 -13.33 -12.67
C ASP A 630 -6.34 -13.21 -14.20
N THR A 631 -6.36 -14.34 -14.90
CA THR A 631 -6.34 -14.38 -16.38
C THR A 631 -7.71 -14.12 -17.01
N GLY A 632 -8.72 -13.78 -16.19
CA GLY A 632 -10.06 -13.44 -16.66
C GLY A 632 -10.93 -14.62 -17.03
N ARG A 633 -10.62 -15.80 -16.50
CA ARG A 633 -11.42 -17.00 -16.73
C ARG A 633 -12.43 -17.19 -15.62
N LEU A 634 -13.65 -17.50 -16.01
CA LEU A 634 -14.75 -17.84 -15.08
C LEU A 634 -15.18 -19.28 -15.35
N TRP A 635 -15.21 -20.10 -14.32
CA TRP A 635 -15.48 -21.53 -14.38
C TRP A 635 -16.61 -21.96 -13.47
N LYS A 636 -17.20 -23.10 -13.76
CA LYS A 636 -18.17 -23.81 -12.92
C LYS A 636 -17.92 -25.30 -12.96
N THR A 637 -17.99 -25.96 -11.81
CA THR A 637 -18.22 -27.41 -11.67
C THR A 637 -19.57 -27.66 -11.02
N THR A 638 -20.18 -28.82 -11.28
CA THR A 638 -21.40 -29.31 -10.62
C THR A 638 -21.22 -30.71 -10.04
N ASP A 639 -19.97 -31.19 -10.01
CA ASP A 639 -19.58 -32.52 -9.56
C ASP A 639 -18.27 -32.53 -8.78
N LEU A 640 -18.05 -31.46 -7.97
CA LEU A 640 -16.87 -31.27 -7.14
C LEU A 640 -15.52 -31.36 -7.91
N GLY A 641 -15.49 -30.83 -9.11
CA GLY A 641 -14.28 -30.69 -9.90
C GLY A 641 -13.98 -31.84 -10.86
N ALA A 642 -14.85 -32.86 -10.95
CA ALA A 642 -14.69 -33.92 -11.95
C ALA A 642 -14.82 -33.40 -13.39
N HIS A 643 -15.72 -32.44 -13.61
CA HIS A 643 -15.88 -31.72 -14.88
C HIS A 643 -16.01 -30.22 -14.64
N TRP A 644 -15.47 -29.43 -15.58
CA TRP A 644 -15.50 -27.97 -15.53
C TRP A 644 -16.08 -27.38 -16.83
N THR A 645 -16.91 -26.36 -16.66
CA THR A 645 -17.49 -25.56 -17.75
C THR A 645 -16.95 -24.14 -17.69
N GLU A 646 -16.32 -23.69 -18.76
CA GLU A 646 -15.80 -22.32 -18.90
C GLU A 646 -16.87 -21.38 -19.48
N PHE A 647 -16.96 -20.17 -18.91
CA PHE A 647 -17.88 -19.11 -19.36
C PHE A 647 -17.16 -17.99 -20.11
N THR A 648 -15.85 -17.96 -20.12
CA THR A 648 -15.03 -16.97 -20.84
C THR A 648 -15.42 -16.90 -22.31
N GLY A 649 -15.53 -15.71 -22.87
CA GLY A 649 -15.91 -15.52 -24.28
C GLY A 649 -17.40 -15.69 -24.60
N LYS A 650 -18.26 -15.93 -23.61
CA LYS A 650 -19.72 -16.00 -23.77
C LYS A 650 -20.41 -14.66 -23.49
N GLY A 651 -19.85 -13.56 -23.97
CA GLY A 651 -20.33 -12.20 -23.72
C GLY A 651 -19.75 -11.54 -22.46
N LEU A 652 -19.05 -12.29 -21.62
CA LEU A 652 -18.32 -11.76 -20.48
C LEU A 652 -16.97 -11.15 -20.91
N PRO A 653 -16.48 -10.12 -20.21
CA PRO A 653 -15.15 -9.59 -20.45
C PRO A 653 -14.09 -10.61 -20.02
N THR A 654 -12.96 -10.67 -20.75
CA THR A 654 -11.76 -11.39 -20.32
C THR A 654 -10.92 -10.44 -19.50
N ARG A 655 -11.18 -10.38 -18.20
CA ARG A 655 -10.57 -9.48 -17.23
C ARG A 655 -10.45 -10.15 -15.89
N TRP A 656 -9.57 -9.66 -15.04
CA TRP A 656 -9.41 -10.16 -13.69
C TRP A 656 -10.77 -10.31 -12.98
N VAL A 657 -11.03 -11.49 -12.39
CA VAL A 657 -12.25 -11.75 -11.65
C VAL A 657 -12.04 -11.40 -10.17
N ASN A 658 -12.62 -10.29 -9.72
CA ASN A 658 -12.47 -9.82 -8.34
C ASN A 658 -13.40 -10.54 -7.36
N SER A 659 -14.63 -10.84 -7.79
CA SER A 659 -15.61 -11.42 -6.87
C SER A 659 -16.66 -12.24 -7.61
N VAL A 660 -17.03 -13.38 -7.02
CA VAL A 660 -18.15 -14.21 -7.46
C VAL A 660 -19.05 -14.47 -6.27
N VAL A 661 -20.33 -14.15 -6.36
CA VAL A 661 -21.33 -14.37 -5.31
C VAL A 661 -22.46 -15.24 -5.83
N VAL A 662 -22.70 -16.38 -5.16
CA VAL A 662 -23.79 -17.29 -5.48
C VAL A 662 -24.95 -17.01 -4.52
N ASP A 663 -26.18 -16.91 -5.05
CA ASP A 663 -27.39 -16.79 -4.22
C ASP A 663 -27.50 -17.97 -3.25
N PRO A 664 -27.58 -17.73 -1.94
CA PRO A 664 -27.64 -18.80 -0.95
C PRO A 664 -28.88 -19.68 -1.02
N THR A 665 -29.83 -19.35 -1.92
CA THR A 665 -31.08 -20.13 -2.13
C THR A 665 -31.21 -20.70 -3.54
N ASP A 666 -30.38 -20.30 -4.51
CA ASP A 666 -30.36 -20.87 -5.87
C ASP A 666 -28.92 -20.90 -6.41
N ALA A 667 -28.32 -22.09 -6.51
CA ALA A 667 -26.98 -22.29 -7.06
C ALA A 667 -26.82 -21.85 -8.52
N ARG A 668 -27.91 -21.51 -9.24
CA ARG A 668 -27.86 -21.03 -10.62
C ARG A 668 -27.89 -19.50 -10.72
N HIS A 669 -28.26 -18.81 -9.62
CA HIS A 669 -28.25 -17.37 -9.56
C HIS A 669 -26.90 -16.90 -9.03
N VAL A 670 -26.14 -16.20 -9.88
CA VAL A 670 -24.75 -15.83 -9.59
C VAL A 670 -24.44 -14.42 -10.10
N PHE A 671 -23.66 -13.69 -9.30
CA PHE A 671 -23.14 -12.37 -9.61
C PHE A 671 -21.62 -12.43 -9.73
N VAL A 672 -21.04 -11.69 -10.68
CA VAL A 672 -19.59 -11.64 -10.91
C VAL A 672 -19.16 -10.19 -11.11
N ALA A 673 -18.05 -9.81 -10.48
CA ALA A 673 -17.36 -8.55 -10.71
C ALA A 673 -16.01 -8.81 -11.40
N PHE A 674 -15.68 -7.96 -12.38
CA PHE A 674 -14.42 -7.98 -13.10
C PHE A 674 -13.72 -6.64 -12.96
N SER A 675 -12.40 -6.64 -12.79
CA SER A 675 -11.56 -5.45 -12.86
C SER A 675 -10.93 -5.31 -14.25
N GLY A 676 -11.03 -4.13 -14.83
CA GLY A 676 -10.36 -3.76 -16.08
C GLY A 676 -9.13 -2.88 -15.85
N TYR A 677 -8.69 -2.75 -14.62
CA TYR A 677 -7.63 -1.81 -14.25
C TYR A 677 -6.32 -2.09 -15.00
N ARG A 678 -5.94 -3.36 -15.12
CA ARG A 678 -4.75 -3.80 -15.87
C ARG A 678 -4.78 -3.42 -17.35
N GLU A 679 -5.96 -3.31 -17.92
CA GLU A 679 -6.19 -2.92 -19.32
C GLU A 679 -6.42 -1.41 -19.46
N GLY A 680 -6.20 -0.63 -18.40
CA GLY A 680 -6.43 0.82 -18.40
C GLY A 680 -7.90 1.21 -18.51
N ASP A 681 -8.81 0.31 -18.12
CA ASP A 681 -10.25 0.52 -18.15
C ASP A 681 -10.84 0.48 -16.74
N LEU A 682 -11.30 1.62 -16.25
CA LEU A 682 -11.92 1.76 -14.94
C LEU A 682 -13.43 1.44 -14.93
N ALA A 683 -14.03 1.10 -16.07
CA ALA A 683 -15.47 0.85 -16.11
C ALA A 683 -15.87 -0.25 -15.10
N ALA A 684 -16.92 0.01 -14.34
CA ALA A 684 -17.49 -1.01 -13.47
C ALA A 684 -18.03 -2.17 -14.33
N ASN A 685 -17.67 -3.39 -13.94
CA ASN A 685 -18.05 -4.61 -14.67
C ASN A 685 -18.72 -5.59 -13.70
N VAL A 686 -20.04 -5.43 -13.49
CA VAL A 686 -20.86 -6.33 -12.68
C VAL A 686 -21.86 -7.06 -13.57
N TRP A 687 -21.88 -8.38 -13.48
CA TRP A 687 -22.69 -9.25 -14.32
C TRP A 687 -23.53 -10.20 -13.46
N GLU A 688 -24.71 -10.56 -13.95
CA GLU A 688 -25.68 -11.45 -13.32
C GLU A 688 -26.05 -12.58 -14.27
N SER A 689 -26.17 -13.80 -13.73
CA SER A 689 -26.79 -14.94 -14.40
C SER A 689 -27.82 -15.57 -13.46
N THR A 690 -29.03 -15.84 -13.97
CA THR A 690 -30.11 -16.53 -13.24
C THR A 690 -30.31 -17.99 -13.71
N ASP A 691 -29.48 -18.44 -14.64
CA ASP A 691 -29.60 -19.77 -15.28
C ASP A 691 -28.32 -20.61 -15.21
N GLY A 692 -27.46 -20.29 -14.24
CA GLY A 692 -26.25 -21.06 -13.97
C GLY A 692 -25.10 -20.78 -14.94
N GLY A 693 -25.05 -19.59 -15.52
CA GLY A 693 -24.00 -19.14 -16.43
C GLY A 693 -24.28 -19.39 -17.90
N THR A 694 -25.52 -19.81 -18.26
CA THR A 694 -25.92 -19.99 -19.66
C THR A 694 -26.06 -18.62 -20.35
N ASN A 695 -26.69 -17.66 -19.69
CA ASN A 695 -26.84 -16.29 -20.12
C ASN A 695 -26.35 -15.33 -19.03
N TRP A 696 -25.80 -14.19 -19.46
CA TRP A 696 -25.25 -13.16 -18.60
C TRP A 696 -25.77 -11.78 -18.96
N ASP A 697 -26.24 -11.04 -17.96
CA ASP A 697 -26.70 -9.66 -18.09
C ASP A 697 -25.71 -8.71 -17.41
N ASN A 698 -25.25 -7.67 -18.11
CA ASN A 698 -24.47 -6.60 -17.49
C ASN A 698 -25.39 -5.72 -16.65
N ILE A 699 -25.18 -5.71 -15.34
CA ILE A 699 -25.98 -4.94 -14.37
C ILE A 699 -25.21 -3.75 -13.77
N SER A 700 -24.03 -3.38 -14.33
CA SER A 700 -23.22 -2.24 -13.85
C SER A 700 -23.99 -0.91 -13.83
N GLY A 701 -24.86 -0.69 -14.82
CA GLY A 701 -25.79 0.44 -14.86
C GLY A 701 -25.10 1.80 -14.71
N ARG A 702 -25.39 2.50 -13.59
CA ARG A 702 -24.86 3.82 -13.27
C ARG A 702 -23.71 3.81 -12.25
N LEU A 703 -23.15 2.67 -11.92
CA LEU A 703 -21.96 2.67 -11.05
C LEU A 703 -20.90 3.64 -11.62
N PRO A 704 -20.16 4.35 -10.76
CA PRO A 704 -19.04 5.16 -11.25
C PRO A 704 -18.01 4.25 -11.93
N ASN A 705 -17.24 4.82 -12.83
CA ASN A 705 -16.13 4.12 -13.48
C ASN A 705 -14.98 3.90 -12.49
N ALA A 706 -15.20 2.97 -11.58
CA ALA A 706 -14.22 2.51 -10.59
C ALA A 706 -14.31 0.98 -10.53
N PRO A 707 -13.20 0.27 -10.37
CA PRO A 707 -13.21 -1.17 -10.19
C PRO A 707 -14.16 -1.57 -9.06
N VAL A 708 -14.86 -2.69 -9.23
CA VAL A 708 -15.66 -3.31 -8.17
C VAL A 708 -14.80 -4.40 -7.56
N GLU A 709 -14.34 -4.17 -6.34
CA GLU A 709 -13.43 -5.07 -5.62
C GLU A 709 -14.19 -6.26 -5.03
N MET A 710 -15.34 -6.00 -4.41
CA MET A 710 -16.10 -7.01 -3.72
C MET A 710 -17.60 -6.87 -3.95
N LEU A 711 -18.28 -8.00 -4.04
CA LEU A 711 -19.74 -8.09 -4.03
C LEU A 711 -20.24 -8.78 -2.76
N ALA A 712 -21.39 -8.36 -2.25
CA ALA A 712 -22.12 -9.08 -1.20
C ALA A 712 -23.60 -9.06 -1.50
N TYR A 713 -24.30 -10.18 -1.29
CA TYR A 713 -25.71 -10.31 -1.61
C TYR A 713 -26.56 -10.63 -0.38
N ASP A 714 -27.51 -9.76 -0.09
CA ASP A 714 -28.57 -9.98 0.90
C ASP A 714 -29.80 -10.61 0.21
N GLN A 715 -29.89 -11.92 0.27
CA GLN A 715 -30.98 -12.67 -0.32
C GLN A 715 -32.33 -12.33 0.32
N SER A 716 -32.35 -12.05 1.62
CA SER A 716 -33.60 -11.76 2.34
C SER A 716 -34.32 -10.50 1.83
N ARG A 717 -33.52 -9.53 1.35
CA ARG A 717 -33.99 -8.25 0.78
C ARG A 717 -33.75 -8.16 -0.72
N GLN A 718 -33.13 -9.17 -1.32
CA GLN A 718 -32.73 -9.18 -2.74
C GLN A 718 -31.92 -7.94 -3.10
N ARG A 719 -30.92 -7.61 -2.28
CA ARG A 719 -30.03 -6.45 -2.45
C ARG A 719 -28.60 -6.92 -2.74
N LEU A 720 -28.03 -6.43 -3.82
CA LEU A 720 -26.63 -6.61 -4.14
C LEU A 720 -25.85 -5.36 -3.73
N TYR A 721 -24.75 -5.54 -3.00
CA TYR A 721 -23.83 -4.50 -2.59
C TYR A 721 -22.55 -4.64 -3.39
N ALA A 722 -21.96 -3.51 -3.80
CA ALA A 722 -20.70 -3.44 -4.51
C ALA A 722 -19.74 -2.48 -3.80
N ALA A 723 -18.60 -2.98 -3.39
CA ALA A 723 -17.47 -2.21 -2.88
C ALA A 723 -16.59 -1.74 -4.04
N THR A 724 -16.18 -0.48 -4.00
CA THR A 724 -15.37 0.15 -5.04
C THR A 724 -14.31 1.07 -4.43
N ASP A 725 -13.40 1.61 -5.23
CA ASP A 725 -12.46 2.65 -4.80
C ASP A 725 -13.11 3.96 -4.34
N LEU A 726 -14.39 4.15 -4.63
CA LEU A 726 -15.10 5.40 -4.38
C LEU A 726 -16.28 5.23 -3.41
N GLY A 727 -16.35 4.10 -2.71
CA GLY A 727 -17.36 3.81 -1.70
C GLY A 727 -18.15 2.54 -1.97
N VAL A 728 -19.17 2.30 -1.15
CA VAL A 728 -20.08 1.16 -1.27
C VAL A 728 -21.39 1.59 -1.93
N PHE A 729 -21.85 0.79 -2.88
CA PHE A 729 -23.11 1.01 -3.60
C PHE A 729 -24.06 -0.17 -3.40
N VAL A 730 -25.38 0.10 -3.44
CA VAL A 730 -26.43 -0.91 -3.31
C VAL A 730 -27.37 -0.88 -4.51
N ASN A 731 -27.63 -2.06 -5.07
CA ASN A 731 -28.71 -2.31 -6.03
C ASN A 731 -29.91 -2.92 -5.29
N ARG A 732 -31.06 -2.26 -5.35
CA ARG A 732 -32.25 -2.66 -4.57
C ARG A 732 -33.33 -3.39 -5.39
N ASP A 733 -33.25 -3.34 -6.71
CA ASP A 733 -34.39 -3.71 -7.58
C ASP A 733 -34.02 -4.81 -8.60
N GLY A 734 -32.84 -5.44 -8.49
CA GLY A 734 -32.35 -6.38 -9.53
C GLY A 734 -32.19 -5.75 -10.92
N ARG A 735 -32.25 -4.42 -11.02
CA ARG A 735 -32.12 -3.63 -12.24
C ARG A 735 -30.93 -2.68 -12.09
N ARG A 736 -30.33 -2.25 -13.15
CA ARG A 736 -29.14 -1.37 -13.26
C ARG A 736 -29.24 -0.05 -12.45
N ASN A 737 -29.90 -0.04 -11.28
CA ASN A 737 -30.21 1.15 -10.51
C ASN A 737 -29.49 1.15 -9.16
N TRP A 738 -28.24 1.52 -9.19
CA TRP A 738 -27.37 1.62 -8.04
C TRP A 738 -27.56 2.93 -7.27
N ARG A 739 -27.36 2.90 -5.96
CA ARG A 739 -27.33 4.06 -5.07
C ARG A 739 -26.15 3.94 -4.13
N ARG A 740 -25.55 5.05 -3.75
CA ARG A 740 -24.52 5.05 -2.71
C ARG A 740 -25.13 4.64 -1.38
N LEU A 741 -24.43 3.78 -0.64
CA LEU A 741 -24.88 3.27 0.66
C LEU A 741 -24.36 4.17 1.79
N GLY A 742 -25.26 4.72 2.59
CA GLY A 742 -24.94 5.44 3.82
C GLY A 742 -24.26 6.80 3.61
N ARG A 743 -23.85 7.41 4.73
CA ARG A 743 -23.21 8.73 4.79
C ARG A 743 -21.88 8.64 5.54
N GLY A 744 -20.91 9.46 5.15
CA GLY A 744 -19.67 9.66 5.89
C GLY A 744 -18.58 8.62 5.68
N LEU A 745 -18.80 7.59 4.82
CA LEU A 745 -17.72 6.69 4.43
C LEU A 745 -16.70 7.47 3.55
N PRO A 746 -15.41 7.45 3.88
CA PRO A 746 -14.40 8.13 3.07
C PRO A 746 -14.26 7.56 1.65
N ASN A 747 -13.87 8.41 0.70
CA ASN A 747 -13.52 8.01 -0.66
C ASN A 747 -12.12 7.37 -0.68
N THR A 748 -12.03 6.17 -0.15
CA THR A 748 -10.84 5.31 -0.23
C THR A 748 -11.25 3.97 -0.80
N SER A 749 -10.29 3.16 -1.23
CA SER A 749 -10.59 1.82 -1.74
C SER A 749 -11.24 0.98 -0.65
N ILE A 750 -12.35 0.34 -1.00
CA ILE A 750 -13.08 -0.60 -0.14
C ILE A 750 -12.82 -1.98 -0.69
N LEU A 751 -11.90 -2.70 -0.08
CA LEU A 751 -11.39 -3.96 -0.61
C LEU A 751 -12.29 -5.14 -0.25
N ASP A 752 -12.95 -5.09 0.92
CA ASP A 752 -13.84 -6.16 1.33
C ASP A 752 -15.10 -5.63 2.03
N ILE A 753 -16.21 -6.33 1.86
CA ILE A 753 -17.48 -6.08 2.57
C ILE A 753 -18.10 -7.38 3.04
N LYS A 754 -18.59 -7.40 4.28
CA LYS A 754 -19.29 -8.56 4.86
C LYS A 754 -20.60 -8.15 5.48
N ILE A 755 -21.66 -8.93 5.23
CA ILE A 755 -22.96 -8.79 5.87
C ILE A 755 -23.01 -9.70 7.09
N THR A 756 -23.48 -9.19 8.23
CA THR A 756 -23.68 -10.00 9.44
C THR A 756 -24.66 -11.13 9.23
N GLY A 757 -24.54 -12.20 10.02
CA GLY A 757 -25.41 -13.37 9.92
C GLY A 757 -26.91 -13.08 10.14
N ASP A 758 -27.24 -12.00 10.86
CA ASP A 758 -28.62 -11.51 11.05
C ASP A 758 -29.09 -10.56 9.93
N GLY A 759 -28.24 -10.24 8.97
CA GLY A 759 -28.53 -9.38 7.83
C GLY A 759 -28.74 -7.89 8.16
N ARG A 760 -28.33 -7.41 9.35
CA ARG A 760 -28.64 -6.05 9.82
C ARG A 760 -27.52 -5.05 9.62
N THR A 761 -26.28 -5.52 9.55
CA THR A 761 -25.11 -4.66 9.45
C THR A 761 -24.24 -5.10 8.29
N LEU A 762 -23.69 -4.14 7.58
CA LEU A 762 -22.63 -4.34 6.60
C LEU A 762 -21.35 -3.71 7.13
N TYR A 763 -20.28 -4.48 7.16
CA TYR A 763 -18.94 -4.03 7.47
C TYR A 763 -18.14 -3.82 6.16
N ALA A 764 -17.21 -2.87 6.19
CA ALA A 764 -16.33 -2.53 5.07
C ALA A 764 -14.89 -2.40 5.53
N ALA A 765 -13.99 -3.15 4.95
CA ALA A 765 -12.54 -2.99 5.08
C ALA A 765 -12.08 -1.90 4.12
N THR A 766 -11.41 -0.87 4.66
CA THR A 766 -10.96 0.27 3.86
C THR A 766 -9.45 0.35 3.84
N PHE A 767 -8.90 0.66 2.69
CA PHE A 767 -7.45 0.80 2.54
C PHE A 767 -7.00 2.22 2.93
N GLY A 768 -6.68 2.38 4.23
CA GLY A 768 -6.21 3.65 4.80
C GLY A 768 -7.15 4.32 5.81
N ARG A 769 -8.32 3.74 6.10
CA ARG A 769 -9.32 4.30 7.02
C ARG A 769 -9.91 3.26 7.97
N SER A 770 -9.24 2.13 8.18
CA SER A 770 -9.69 1.04 9.07
C SER A 770 -11.03 0.40 8.62
N VAL A 771 -11.68 -0.34 9.50
CA VAL A 771 -12.97 -1.00 9.24
C VAL A 771 -14.13 -0.12 9.67
N TRP A 772 -15.17 -0.07 8.84
CA TRP A 772 -16.41 0.69 9.06
C TRP A 772 -17.62 -0.20 9.06
N ALA A 773 -18.70 0.24 9.70
CA ALA A 773 -19.96 -0.46 9.74
C ALA A 773 -21.15 0.47 9.45
N VAL A 774 -22.17 -0.05 8.78
CA VAL A 774 -23.44 0.65 8.54
C VAL A 774 -24.61 -0.30 8.74
N ARG A 775 -25.73 0.18 9.28
CA ARG A 775 -26.99 -0.58 9.32
C ARG A 775 -27.65 -0.63 7.96
N ILE A 776 -28.16 -1.80 7.60
CA ILE A 776 -28.80 -2.08 6.30
C ILE A 776 -30.20 -2.66 6.42
N ASP A 777 -30.77 -2.66 7.61
CA ASP A 777 -32.08 -3.26 7.92
C ASP A 777 -33.28 -2.36 7.53
N ASP A 778 -33.07 -1.17 6.95
CA ASP A 778 -34.11 -0.24 6.47
C ASP A 778 -34.61 -0.52 5.04
#